data_dbe116eeddd62190a06b1f22353b0e83
#
_entry.id   dbe116eeddd62190a06b1f22353b0e83
#
_cell.length_a   1.000
_cell.length_b   1.000
_cell.length_c   1.000
_cell.angle_alpha   90.00
_cell.angle_beta   90.00
_cell.angle_gamma   90.00
#
_symmetry.space_group_name_H-M   'P 1'
#
loop_
_entity.id
_entity.type
_entity.pdbx_description
1 polymer ?
#
loop_
_entity_poly.entity_id
_entity_poly.type
_entity_poly.pdbx_seq_one_letter_code
_entity_poly.pdbx_strand_id
1 'polypeptide(L)'
;MTGIFVFIESNTTGTGELLVRKALQRGLTPYFLTANRGKYPFLDAIRVVTISLDTSDADRIHRFVSSLDGVAGVMSSSEYFIEVASEVARRLGLPTANTEATRVCRDKKRLARTLAEHGIDVPRTHALALDADADADADADADADADAVALSALDGLAYPVVVKPRMGSGSVGVRLCASVDEVAEHCAALRRAGTRAALVQAYVEGDEYSVETLTVARSTQIVGIVRKRLGREPHFVEIGHDYPAPLSSPQRERIERTVLRALEALGYAFGPAHTELRVRGDTVTIIEINPRLAGGLIPVLLGEVFDVDLLDHVLDMWLGVAAFADLTAKRYGAIRFALPAREGVLRGPLALPADIAARPELRHFHPIAQPGDALRLEGSFRDRIAAVVCAGDHRESVEALAERAVAGLSIDIGDDARVAASNESNESNESNESNESNGANAATPGLPPRLQAIVYGDGASEAPLAELDHLFDLNEAHLVMLGATRIVAPERVRPLLDAHRRLRRAGYAPLLARPRPRGLYMLVEAYLIETLGEDVGGVLQTGRSRNDINAATTKLHLRDATSRAFDALWRLRRSLVFKASANVDCAFPIYSQYQPALPGTLAHQLLAFDGALAHETHALFALFQHIDVCPLGAGAGGGTTLPIDPEFVCRLLGFEQPAPNSLDAVANRSGVVHFLSAMNAIGLVLSRLAQDLQIWTTAEFALVSLPAALTGGSSMLPQKKNPFLVEFVKSRAGVPFGALASCSAALGKTPYTNSFEAGSPMNGLIAQACAAIEDAAAVAVLLIDGLEAAQARIDAHLRDTGVVAMAVAESLVVRRSIDFRSAHTRVAQAVRDSAAQGRSSHDALAALDPDFVSRAPLEWARSHRFGGGPGAADLNHGVARACRALADDEAVFRRKQDVWREAEQMRRLAAQQLAGD
;
A
#
# COMPACT_ATOMS: atom_id res chain seq x y z
N MET A 1 4.61 18.12 -14.62
CA MET A 1 5.69 17.27 -15.16
C MET A 1 5.19 15.84 -15.08
N THR A 2 5.08 15.17 -16.20
CA THR A 2 4.73 13.74 -16.22
C THR A 2 6.06 12.96 -16.25
N GLY A 3 6.37 12.20 -15.20
CA GLY A 3 7.59 11.39 -15.11
C GLY A 3 7.48 10.33 -14.02
N ILE A 4 8.30 9.29 -14.10
CA ILE A 4 8.37 8.25 -13.06
C ILE A 4 9.23 8.75 -11.90
N PHE A 5 8.73 8.62 -10.66
CA PHE A 5 9.49 8.89 -9.45
C PHE A 5 9.65 7.62 -8.63
N VAL A 6 10.90 7.21 -8.39
CA VAL A 6 11.19 5.92 -7.75
C VAL A 6 11.50 6.13 -6.27
N PHE A 7 10.75 5.45 -5.40
CA PHE A 7 11.01 5.33 -3.97
C PHE A 7 11.61 3.96 -3.68
N ILE A 8 12.81 3.93 -3.07
CA ILE A 8 13.46 2.69 -2.65
C ILE A 8 13.27 2.57 -1.14
N GLU A 9 12.33 1.72 -0.70
CA GLU A 9 11.88 1.63 0.67
C GLU A 9 11.47 3.02 1.23
N SER A 10 10.96 3.08 2.43
CA SER A 10 10.50 4.33 3.05
C SER A 10 10.48 4.22 4.56
N ASN A 11 10.28 5.33 5.25
CA ASN A 11 9.84 5.31 6.63
C ASN A 11 8.45 4.67 6.72
N THR A 12 8.27 3.76 7.65
CA THR A 12 6.97 3.07 7.88
C THR A 12 5.95 3.97 8.57
N THR A 13 6.44 5.04 9.23
CA THR A 13 5.62 6.05 9.92
C THR A 13 6.04 7.46 9.51
N GLY A 14 5.11 8.40 9.45
CA GLY A 14 5.39 9.81 9.21
C GLY A 14 5.54 10.20 7.74
N THR A 15 6.69 10.79 7.36
CA THR A 15 6.87 11.48 6.06
C THR A 15 6.94 10.58 4.83
N GLY A 16 7.18 9.28 4.99
CA GLY A 16 7.33 8.37 3.86
C GLY A 16 6.07 8.26 3.00
N GLU A 17 4.93 7.97 3.62
CA GLU A 17 3.63 7.94 2.94
C GLU A 17 3.29 9.32 2.34
N LEU A 18 3.54 10.40 3.10
CA LEU A 18 3.22 11.76 2.67
C LEU A 18 3.98 12.16 1.39
N LEU A 19 5.26 11.80 1.26
CA LEU A 19 6.06 12.03 0.06
C LEU A 19 5.51 11.29 -1.16
N VAL A 20 5.10 10.03 -0.97
CA VAL A 20 4.50 9.24 -2.05
C VAL A 20 3.16 9.84 -2.49
N ARG A 21 2.30 10.23 -1.53
CA ARG A 21 1.04 10.94 -1.82
C ARG A 21 1.28 12.27 -2.55
N LYS A 22 2.30 13.01 -2.14
CA LYS A 22 2.67 14.28 -2.77
C LYS A 22 3.15 14.09 -4.21
N ALA A 23 3.95 13.07 -4.49
CA ALA A 23 4.36 12.74 -5.85
C ALA A 23 3.14 12.47 -6.75
N LEU A 24 2.14 11.73 -6.26
CA LEU A 24 0.87 11.50 -6.96
C LEU A 24 0.10 12.81 -7.21
N GLN A 25 -0.02 13.68 -6.21
CA GLN A 25 -0.72 14.97 -6.34
C GLN A 25 -0.08 15.88 -7.40
N ARG A 26 1.25 15.78 -7.58
CA ARG A 26 2.01 16.51 -8.60
C ARG A 26 1.92 15.91 -10.01
N GLY A 27 1.17 14.83 -10.19
CA GLY A 27 1.02 14.14 -11.46
C GLY A 27 2.24 13.29 -11.87
N LEU A 28 3.13 12.98 -10.92
CA LEU A 28 4.20 11.98 -11.09
C LEU A 28 3.61 10.57 -10.96
N THR A 29 4.27 9.60 -11.57
CA THR A 29 3.96 8.18 -11.41
C THR A 29 4.94 7.56 -10.40
N PRO A 30 4.56 7.38 -9.10
CA PRO A 30 5.46 6.80 -8.13
C PRO A 30 5.59 5.29 -8.30
N TYR A 31 6.83 4.81 -8.33
CA TYR A 31 7.23 3.42 -8.23
C TYR A 31 7.83 3.18 -6.85
N PHE A 32 7.30 2.23 -6.09
CA PHE A 32 7.80 1.89 -4.76
C PHE A 32 8.51 0.53 -4.81
N LEU A 33 9.82 0.53 -4.60
CA LEU A 33 10.64 -0.68 -4.57
C LEU A 33 10.81 -1.13 -3.12
N THR A 34 10.45 -2.38 -2.81
CA THR A 34 10.57 -2.94 -1.46
C THR A 34 10.81 -4.44 -1.50
N ALA A 35 11.60 -4.96 -0.56
CA ALA A 35 11.75 -6.39 -0.36
C ALA A 35 10.55 -6.98 0.42
N ASN A 36 9.82 -6.15 1.20
CA ASN A 36 8.69 -6.60 2.01
C ASN A 36 7.55 -5.58 2.00
N ARG A 37 6.53 -5.83 1.16
CA ARG A 37 5.35 -4.97 1.02
C ARG A 37 4.53 -4.87 2.32
N GLY A 38 4.50 -5.93 3.14
CA GLY A 38 3.75 -5.96 4.39
C GLY A 38 4.18 -4.91 5.42
N LYS A 39 5.40 -4.35 5.28
CA LYS A 39 5.88 -3.23 6.10
C LYS A 39 5.18 -1.90 5.81
N TYR A 40 4.44 -1.79 4.69
CA TYR A 40 3.87 -0.54 4.17
C TYR A 40 2.37 -0.66 3.88
N PRO A 41 1.50 -0.75 4.90
CA PRO A 41 0.04 -0.87 4.70
C PRO A 41 -0.57 0.25 3.85
N PHE A 42 0.03 1.44 3.86
CA PHE A 42 -0.42 2.58 3.06
C PHE A 42 -0.37 2.33 1.54
N LEU A 43 0.51 1.43 1.06
CA LEU A 43 0.61 1.09 -0.36
C LEU A 43 -0.67 0.47 -0.92
N ASP A 44 -1.47 -0.17 -0.06
CA ASP A 44 -2.79 -0.69 -0.45
C ASP A 44 -3.83 0.43 -0.56
N ALA A 45 -3.73 1.44 0.32
CA ALA A 45 -4.65 2.56 0.37
C ALA A 45 -4.43 3.59 -0.74
N ILE A 46 -3.17 3.83 -1.16
CA ILE A 46 -2.81 4.88 -2.14
C ILE A 46 -2.51 4.37 -3.54
N ARG A 47 -2.66 3.08 -3.80
CA ARG A 47 -2.58 2.45 -5.15
C ARG A 47 -1.30 2.80 -5.92
N VAL A 48 -0.13 2.66 -5.28
CA VAL A 48 1.19 2.87 -5.88
C VAL A 48 1.68 1.61 -6.59
N VAL A 49 2.36 1.78 -7.72
CA VAL A 49 3.06 0.67 -8.39
C VAL A 49 4.16 0.16 -7.46
N THR A 50 4.00 -1.06 -6.96
CA THR A 50 4.93 -1.66 -6.00
C THR A 50 5.69 -2.82 -6.65
N ILE A 51 7.01 -2.79 -6.54
CA ILE A 51 7.91 -3.77 -7.13
C ILE A 51 8.68 -4.47 -6.02
N SER A 52 8.66 -5.81 -6.05
CA SER A 52 9.49 -6.62 -5.13
C SER A 52 10.89 -6.79 -5.68
N LEU A 53 11.85 -6.20 -4.98
CA LEU A 53 13.28 -6.34 -5.28
C LEU A 53 14.05 -6.49 -3.98
N ASP A 54 15.19 -7.16 -4.04
CA ASP A 54 16.19 -7.02 -2.98
C ASP A 54 16.71 -5.58 -3.00
N THR A 55 16.25 -4.80 -2.03
CA THR A 55 16.55 -3.37 -1.92
C THR A 55 17.92 -3.09 -1.29
N SER A 56 18.68 -4.13 -0.93
CA SER A 56 20.10 -4.03 -0.57
C SER A 56 21.04 -4.12 -1.79
N ASP A 57 20.57 -4.67 -2.92
CA ASP A 57 21.33 -4.85 -4.16
C ASP A 57 21.15 -3.66 -5.13
N ALA A 58 22.09 -2.70 -5.08
CA ALA A 58 22.10 -1.52 -5.95
C ALA A 58 22.17 -1.88 -7.45
N ASP A 59 22.85 -2.96 -7.83
CA ASP A 59 22.98 -3.39 -9.23
C ASP A 59 21.64 -3.91 -9.77
N ARG A 60 20.92 -4.66 -8.96
CA ARG A 60 19.59 -5.17 -9.32
C ARG A 60 18.59 -4.04 -9.46
N ILE A 61 18.58 -3.10 -8.51
CA ILE A 61 17.72 -1.91 -8.58
C ILE A 61 18.07 -1.07 -9.80
N HIS A 62 19.34 -0.79 -10.05
CA HIS A 62 19.79 0.00 -11.20
C HIS A 62 19.35 -0.64 -12.53
N ARG A 63 19.50 -1.96 -12.69
CA ARG A 63 19.04 -2.67 -13.89
C ARG A 63 17.53 -2.51 -14.11
N PHE A 64 16.75 -2.64 -13.04
CA PHE A 64 15.30 -2.44 -13.12
C PHE A 64 14.94 -0.99 -13.47
N VAL A 65 15.45 -0.01 -12.74
CA VAL A 65 15.12 1.41 -12.94
C VAL A 65 15.59 1.91 -14.31
N SER A 66 16.72 1.41 -14.83
CA SER A 66 17.19 1.71 -16.20
C SER A 66 16.30 1.14 -17.30
N SER A 67 15.42 0.18 -17.01
CA SER A 67 14.42 -0.35 -17.95
C SER A 67 13.14 0.51 -18.02
N LEU A 68 13.03 1.53 -17.17
CA LEU A 68 11.88 2.45 -17.13
C LEU A 68 12.19 3.69 -17.96
N ASP A 69 11.26 4.10 -18.83
CA ASP A 69 11.38 5.31 -19.62
C ASP A 69 10.89 6.52 -18.81
N GLY A 70 11.66 7.62 -18.83
CA GLY A 70 11.24 8.89 -18.22
C GLY A 70 11.32 8.93 -16.69
N VAL A 71 12.32 8.26 -16.09
CA VAL A 71 12.62 8.37 -14.65
C VAL A 71 13.09 9.78 -14.35
N ALA A 72 12.32 10.50 -13.53
CA ALA A 72 12.58 11.90 -13.18
C ALA A 72 13.33 12.04 -11.82
N GLY A 73 13.25 11.05 -10.94
CA GLY A 73 13.92 11.07 -9.64
C GLY A 73 13.94 9.72 -8.96
N VAL A 74 14.94 9.51 -8.09
CA VAL A 74 15.10 8.32 -7.24
C VAL A 74 15.46 8.76 -5.83
N MET A 75 14.72 8.29 -4.82
CA MET A 75 15.00 8.61 -3.42
C MET A 75 14.61 7.49 -2.46
N SER A 76 15.10 7.60 -1.23
CA SER A 76 14.56 6.91 -0.05
C SER A 76 14.34 7.90 1.08
N SER A 77 13.26 7.77 1.82
CA SER A 77 13.06 8.46 3.10
C SER A 77 13.54 7.63 4.30
N SER A 78 13.88 6.35 4.08
CA SER A 78 14.39 5.46 5.11
C SER A 78 15.90 5.56 5.22
N GLU A 79 16.39 5.81 6.42
CA GLU A 79 17.82 5.91 6.73
C GLU A 79 18.64 4.70 6.27
N TYR A 80 18.02 3.51 6.30
CA TYR A 80 18.70 2.27 5.91
C TYR A 80 18.95 2.14 4.41
N PHE A 81 18.22 2.88 3.57
CA PHE A 81 18.23 2.73 2.11
C PHE A 81 18.65 3.99 1.34
N ILE A 82 18.96 5.09 2.03
CA ILE A 82 19.43 6.34 1.38
C ILE A 82 20.71 6.11 0.58
N GLU A 83 21.63 5.31 1.10
CA GLU A 83 22.91 5.02 0.44
C GLU A 83 22.68 4.31 -0.90
N VAL A 84 21.88 3.25 -0.89
CA VAL A 84 21.53 2.50 -2.11
C VAL A 84 20.77 3.39 -3.10
N ALA A 85 19.82 4.19 -2.61
CA ALA A 85 19.06 5.14 -3.45
C ALA A 85 19.99 6.18 -4.09
N SER A 86 20.95 6.71 -3.32
CA SER A 86 21.93 7.67 -3.82
C SER A 86 22.84 7.06 -4.88
N GLU A 87 23.30 5.83 -4.69
CA GLU A 87 24.15 5.14 -5.67
C GLU A 87 23.40 4.86 -6.98
N VAL A 88 22.14 4.42 -6.90
CA VAL A 88 21.30 4.21 -8.08
C VAL A 88 21.03 5.52 -8.83
N ALA A 89 20.65 6.58 -8.11
CA ALA A 89 20.41 7.91 -8.71
C ALA A 89 21.67 8.47 -9.38
N ARG A 90 22.85 8.33 -8.75
CA ARG A 90 24.14 8.75 -9.30
C ARG A 90 24.46 8.04 -10.63
N ARG A 91 24.25 6.73 -10.70
CA ARG A 91 24.46 5.93 -11.93
C ARG A 91 23.52 6.34 -13.07
N LEU A 92 22.33 6.84 -12.72
CA LEU A 92 21.34 7.34 -13.69
C LEU A 92 21.56 8.81 -14.06
N GLY A 93 22.55 9.51 -13.46
CA GLY A 93 22.79 10.92 -13.68
C GLY A 93 21.71 11.85 -13.07
N LEU A 94 20.96 11.38 -12.08
CA LEU A 94 19.88 12.12 -11.42
C LEU A 94 20.41 12.86 -10.17
N PRO A 95 19.74 13.94 -9.72
CA PRO A 95 20.06 14.63 -8.47
C PRO A 95 20.06 13.67 -7.28
N THR A 96 21.12 13.72 -6.47
CA THR A 96 21.25 12.82 -5.34
C THR A 96 22.26 13.29 -4.31
N ALA A 97 22.17 12.76 -3.08
CA ALA A 97 23.13 12.98 -2.02
C ALA A 97 24.51 12.35 -2.34
N ASN A 98 25.58 12.90 -1.74
CA ASN A 98 26.92 12.30 -1.79
C ASN A 98 26.95 11.00 -0.96
N THR A 99 27.18 9.87 -1.64
CA THR A 99 27.19 8.53 -1.03
C THR A 99 28.17 8.43 0.14
N GLU A 100 29.39 9.03 0.03
CA GLU A 100 30.37 8.97 1.11
C GLU A 100 29.95 9.78 2.33
N ALA A 101 29.44 11.00 2.16
CA ALA A 101 28.89 11.78 3.28
C ALA A 101 27.75 11.01 3.98
N THR A 102 26.88 10.35 3.21
CA THR A 102 25.82 9.50 3.75
C THR A 102 26.36 8.34 4.58
N ARG A 103 27.41 7.65 4.12
CA ARG A 103 28.07 6.56 4.85
C ARG A 103 28.65 7.03 6.18
N VAL A 104 29.36 8.18 6.17
CA VAL A 104 29.94 8.77 7.39
C VAL A 104 28.81 9.11 8.38
N CYS A 105 27.73 9.73 7.95
CA CYS A 105 26.60 10.07 8.82
C CYS A 105 25.94 8.84 9.46
N ARG A 106 25.83 7.73 8.73
CA ARG A 106 25.20 6.49 9.24
C ARG A 106 26.01 5.76 10.29
N ASP A 107 27.35 5.83 10.22
CA ASP A 107 28.24 5.23 11.20
C ASP A 107 28.57 6.23 12.29
N LYS A 108 27.90 6.12 13.44
CA LYS A 108 28.05 7.07 14.56
C LYS A 108 29.50 7.18 15.08
N LYS A 109 30.35 6.13 14.95
CA LYS A 109 31.78 6.18 15.30
C LYS A 109 32.54 7.04 14.29
N ARG A 110 32.35 6.79 12.98
CA ARG A 110 32.98 7.58 11.90
C ARG A 110 32.55 9.03 11.95
N LEU A 111 31.26 9.30 12.16
CA LEU A 111 30.72 10.65 12.31
C LEU A 111 31.42 11.41 13.45
N ALA A 112 31.44 10.82 14.66
CA ALA A 112 32.07 11.45 15.82
C ALA A 112 33.57 11.72 15.58
N ARG A 113 34.34 10.80 14.96
CA ARG A 113 35.73 10.98 14.60
C ARG A 113 35.91 12.13 13.61
N THR A 114 35.15 12.12 12.50
CA THR A 114 35.28 13.16 11.45
C THR A 114 34.96 14.55 11.99
N LEU A 115 33.94 14.69 12.81
CA LEU A 115 33.58 16.00 13.41
C LEU A 115 34.62 16.47 14.41
N ALA A 116 35.15 15.58 15.26
CA ALA A 116 36.20 15.91 16.22
C ALA A 116 37.50 16.36 15.51
N GLU A 117 37.90 15.71 14.41
CA GLU A 117 39.07 16.09 13.59
C GLU A 117 38.96 17.49 12.99
N HIS A 118 37.70 17.99 12.80
CA HIS A 118 37.43 19.34 12.33
C HIS A 118 37.11 20.35 13.48
N GLY A 119 37.39 19.96 14.73
CA GLY A 119 37.25 20.81 15.91
C GLY A 119 35.76 21.15 16.21
N ILE A 120 34.88 20.19 16.00
CA ILE A 120 33.46 20.28 16.34
C ILE A 120 33.20 19.38 17.55
N ASP A 121 32.51 19.93 18.56
CA ASP A 121 32.24 19.20 19.80
C ASP A 121 31.27 18.03 19.56
N VAL A 122 31.70 16.83 19.96
CA VAL A 122 30.96 15.58 19.96
C VAL A 122 31.17 14.82 21.26
N PRO A 123 30.26 13.92 21.69
CA PRO A 123 30.48 13.11 22.89
C PRO A 123 31.72 12.23 22.75
N ARG A 124 32.52 12.15 23.82
CA ARG A 124 33.62 11.18 23.88
C ARG A 124 33.03 9.77 23.70
N THR A 125 33.51 9.03 22.68
CA THR A 125 32.90 7.81 22.19
C THR A 125 33.90 6.65 22.23
N HIS A 126 33.48 5.52 22.82
CA HIS A 126 34.18 4.24 22.79
C HIS A 126 33.35 3.19 22.07
N ALA A 127 33.94 2.34 21.23
CA ALA A 127 33.21 1.25 20.55
C ALA A 127 33.49 -0.07 21.26
N LEU A 128 32.43 -0.88 21.39
CA LEU A 128 32.46 -2.23 21.94
C LEU A 128 32.00 -3.22 20.87
N ALA A 129 32.85 -4.24 20.56
CA ALA A 129 32.41 -5.41 19.79
C ALA A 129 31.58 -6.32 20.70
N LEU A 130 30.38 -6.74 20.24
CA LEU A 130 29.48 -7.59 21.03
C LEU A 130 29.55 -9.06 20.62
N ASP A 131 30.06 -9.39 19.41
CA ASP A 131 30.30 -10.75 18.91
C ASP A 131 31.79 -10.96 18.63
N ALA A 132 32.26 -12.19 18.92
CA ALA A 132 33.67 -12.58 18.69
C ALA A 132 34.04 -12.66 17.19
N ASP A 133 32.99 -12.81 16.30
CA ASP A 133 33.15 -12.95 14.85
C ASP A 133 32.92 -11.62 14.10
N ALA A 134 32.75 -10.51 14.82
CA ALA A 134 32.46 -9.20 14.21
C ALA A 134 33.62 -8.65 13.35
N ASP A 135 34.78 -9.26 13.44
CA ASP A 135 36.00 -8.84 12.73
C ASP A 135 36.15 -9.44 11.31
N ALA A 136 35.26 -10.38 10.88
CA ALA A 136 35.43 -11.14 9.64
C ALA A 136 34.70 -10.58 8.39
N ASP A 137 33.73 -9.69 8.56
CA ASP A 137 32.87 -9.17 7.47
C ASP A 137 32.99 -7.64 7.23
N ALA A 138 34.03 -6.99 7.80
CA ALA A 138 34.30 -5.58 7.49
C ALA A 138 35.03 -5.48 6.15
N ASP A 139 34.41 -4.86 5.16
CA ASP A 139 35.06 -4.41 3.92
C ASP A 139 36.44 -3.80 4.26
N ALA A 140 37.46 -4.20 3.49
CA ALA A 140 38.87 -3.94 3.66
C ALA A 140 39.21 -2.43 3.67
N ASP A 141 38.91 -1.75 4.78
CA ASP A 141 39.56 -0.52 5.19
C ASP A 141 40.43 -0.87 6.41
N ALA A 142 41.73 -0.90 6.21
CA ALA A 142 42.77 -1.36 7.14
C ALA A 142 42.86 -0.62 8.50
N ASP A 143 41.92 0.25 8.82
CA ASP A 143 41.85 1.03 10.06
C ASP A 143 40.73 0.54 11.03
N ALA A 144 40.09 -0.59 10.76
CA ALA A 144 38.84 -0.92 11.44
C ALA A 144 38.95 -1.45 12.87
N ASP A 145 40.06 -2.11 13.28
CA ASP A 145 39.93 -3.04 14.39
C ASP A 145 40.94 -2.87 15.57
N ALA A 146 41.71 -1.81 15.59
CA ALA A 146 42.58 -1.52 16.74
C ALA A 146 41.82 -0.93 17.98
N ASP A 147 40.53 -0.56 17.86
CA ASP A 147 39.85 0.27 18.85
C ASP A 147 38.62 -0.39 19.52
N ALA A 148 38.36 -1.69 19.40
CA ALA A 148 37.36 -2.37 20.23
C ALA A 148 37.90 -2.48 21.66
N VAL A 149 37.28 -1.70 22.57
CA VAL A 149 37.73 -1.63 23.97
C VAL A 149 37.01 -2.72 24.77
N ALA A 150 37.78 -3.56 25.50
CA ALA A 150 37.20 -4.50 26.45
C ALA A 150 36.43 -3.74 27.57
N LEU A 151 35.37 -4.34 28.16
CA LEU A 151 34.65 -3.73 29.29
C LEU A 151 35.55 -3.24 30.44
N SER A 152 36.68 -3.89 30.67
CA SER A 152 37.69 -3.48 31.65
C SER A 152 38.35 -2.13 31.37
N ALA A 153 38.32 -1.62 30.13
CA ALA A 153 38.86 -0.30 29.80
C ALA A 153 37.83 0.86 29.98
N LEU A 154 36.63 0.55 30.42
CA LEU A 154 35.57 1.53 30.79
C LEU A 154 35.70 1.99 32.26
N ASP A 155 36.61 1.38 33.06
CA ASP A 155 36.80 1.70 34.50
C ASP A 155 37.26 3.15 34.78
N GLY A 156 37.62 3.92 33.77
CA GLY A 156 38.00 5.34 33.87
C GLY A 156 36.98 6.33 33.31
N LEU A 157 35.76 5.89 32.92
CA LEU A 157 34.73 6.76 32.42
C LEU A 157 33.95 7.47 33.55
N ALA A 158 33.64 8.74 33.33
CA ALA A 158 32.70 9.48 34.21
C ALA A 158 31.28 9.04 33.89
N TYR A 159 30.60 8.41 34.83
CA TYR A 159 29.20 8.04 34.71
C TYR A 159 28.28 9.25 35.09
N PRO A 160 27.04 9.29 34.51
CA PRO A 160 26.43 8.29 33.64
C PRO A 160 26.99 8.35 32.20
N VAL A 161 26.83 7.23 31.46
CA VAL A 161 27.17 7.10 30.05
C VAL A 161 25.95 6.67 29.24
N VAL A 162 25.91 6.96 27.93
CA VAL A 162 24.89 6.50 27.00
C VAL A 162 25.41 5.33 26.20
N VAL A 163 24.71 4.20 26.26
CA VAL A 163 25.00 3.00 25.44
C VAL A 163 23.99 2.92 24.31
N LYS A 164 24.48 2.75 23.08
CA LYS A 164 23.63 2.68 21.88
C LYS A 164 24.26 1.80 20.78
N PRO A 165 23.45 1.23 19.84
CA PRO A 165 23.98 0.58 18.67
C PRO A 165 24.86 1.53 17.83
N ARG A 166 25.96 1.02 17.23
CA ARG A 166 26.82 1.77 16.31
C ARG A 166 26.04 2.24 15.07
N MET A 167 25.15 1.39 14.56
CA MET A 167 24.22 1.65 13.46
C MET A 167 22.78 1.59 13.99
N GLY A 168 21.88 2.44 13.49
CA GLY A 168 20.47 2.44 13.89
C GLY A 168 19.93 3.85 14.13
N SER A 169 18.61 3.96 14.30
CA SER A 169 17.87 5.22 14.46
C SER A 169 16.67 5.08 15.43
N GLY A 170 16.02 6.21 15.76
CA GLY A 170 14.77 6.25 16.50
C GLY A 170 14.85 5.83 17.96
N SER A 171 16.00 6.05 18.61
CA SER A 171 16.28 5.72 20.03
C SER A 171 16.18 4.21 20.35
N VAL A 172 16.12 3.33 19.36
CA VAL A 172 16.06 1.88 19.58
C VAL A 172 17.41 1.41 20.16
N GLY A 173 17.35 0.75 21.34
CA GLY A 173 18.51 0.24 22.03
C GLY A 173 19.41 1.33 22.65
N VAL A 174 18.92 2.55 22.84
CA VAL A 174 19.62 3.65 23.52
C VAL A 174 19.22 3.66 25.00
N ARG A 175 20.22 3.61 25.90
CA ARG A 175 19.99 3.62 27.35
C ARG A 175 21.04 4.43 28.07
N LEU A 176 20.62 5.20 29.06
CA LEU A 176 21.48 5.83 30.05
C LEU A 176 21.89 4.78 31.10
N CYS A 177 23.19 4.60 31.32
CA CYS A 177 23.78 3.65 32.26
C CYS A 177 24.56 4.39 33.34
N ALA A 178 24.23 4.14 34.59
CA ALA A 178 24.86 4.78 35.75
C ALA A 178 26.11 4.02 36.26
N SER A 179 26.35 2.80 35.79
CA SER A 179 27.47 1.96 36.21
C SER A 179 27.98 1.04 35.07
N VAL A 180 29.14 0.45 35.25
CA VAL A 180 29.72 -0.55 34.35
C VAL A 180 28.82 -1.82 34.28
N ASP A 181 28.19 -2.19 35.37
CA ASP A 181 27.28 -3.36 35.42
C ASP A 181 26.06 -3.13 34.53
N GLU A 182 25.46 -1.93 34.57
CA GLU A 182 24.35 -1.55 33.69
C GLU A 182 24.77 -1.52 32.20
N VAL A 183 26.01 -1.09 31.91
CA VAL A 183 26.57 -1.14 30.56
C VAL A 183 26.68 -2.60 30.10
N ALA A 184 27.19 -3.50 30.95
CA ALA A 184 27.35 -4.90 30.64
C ALA A 184 26.00 -5.59 30.40
N GLU A 185 25.00 -5.32 31.27
CA GLU A 185 23.63 -5.84 31.15
C GLU A 185 23.00 -5.39 29.82
N HIS A 186 23.10 -4.10 29.50
CA HIS A 186 22.51 -3.53 28.29
C HIS A 186 23.22 -4.02 27.02
N CYS A 187 24.56 -4.16 27.03
CA CYS A 187 25.30 -4.78 25.93
C CYS A 187 24.88 -6.23 25.69
N ALA A 188 24.63 -7.01 26.77
CA ALA A 188 24.11 -8.36 26.66
C ALA A 188 22.68 -8.40 26.06
N ALA A 189 21.85 -7.42 26.39
CA ALA A 189 20.51 -7.26 25.78
C ALA A 189 20.62 -6.91 24.28
N LEU A 190 21.47 -5.96 23.91
CA LEU A 190 21.74 -5.58 22.50
C LEU A 190 22.26 -6.78 21.68
N ARG A 191 23.18 -7.58 22.25
CA ARG A 191 23.68 -8.79 21.60
C ARG A 191 22.56 -9.82 21.34
N ARG A 192 21.69 -10.05 22.33
CA ARG A 192 20.52 -10.93 22.17
C ARG A 192 19.57 -10.45 21.09
N ALA A 193 19.48 -9.12 20.87
CA ALA A 193 18.71 -8.49 19.80
C ALA A 193 19.46 -8.45 18.45
N GLY A 194 20.61 -9.14 18.30
CA GLY A 194 21.36 -9.23 17.05
C GLY A 194 22.28 -8.04 16.76
N THR A 195 22.52 -7.13 17.72
CA THR A 195 23.46 -6.01 17.54
C THR A 195 24.90 -6.51 17.65
N ARG A 196 25.72 -6.28 16.61
CA ARG A 196 27.12 -6.74 16.57
C ARG A 196 28.10 -5.79 17.25
N ALA A 197 27.82 -4.47 17.26
CA ALA A 197 28.65 -3.45 17.86
C ALA A 197 27.84 -2.36 18.56
N ALA A 198 28.28 -1.95 19.75
CA ALA A 198 27.71 -0.86 20.51
C ALA A 198 28.70 0.30 20.69
N LEU A 199 28.18 1.49 20.96
CA LEU A 199 28.95 2.66 21.37
C LEU A 199 28.63 3.00 22.82
N VAL A 200 29.67 3.32 23.61
CA VAL A 200 29.55 3.90 24.93
C VAL A 200 30.01 5.36 24.83
N GLN A 201 29.11 6.29 25.08
CA GLN A 201 29.34 7.72 24.94
C GLN A 201 29.19 8.44 26.28
N ALA A 202 30.04 9.41 26.54
CA ALA A 202 29.87 10.31 27.67
C ALA A 202 28.50 10.99 27.58
N TYR A 203 27.76 11.02 28.68
CA TYR A 203 26.46 11.73 28.73
C TYR A 203 26.71 13.24 28.59
N VAL A 204 26.05 13.86 27.65
CA VAL A 204 26.09 15.30 27.41
C VAL A 204 24.87 15.95 28.09
N GLU A 205 25.09 16.74 29.13
CA GLU A 205 24.03 17.52 29.77
C GLU A 205 23.59 18.68 28.89
N GLY A 206 22.34 19.14 29.08
CA GLY A 206 21.79 20.32 28.40
C GLY A 206 20.48 20.02 27.67
N ASP A 207 19.84 21.10 27.20
CA ASP A 207 18.62 21.00 26.38
C ASP A 207 18.94 20.40 24.99
N GLU A 208 18.04 19.53 24.50
CA GLU A 208 18.20 18.87 23.21
C GLU A 208 17.41 19.57 22.11
N TYR A 209 18.08 19.79 20.99
CA TYR A 209 17.52 20.43 19.80
C TYR A 209 17.80 19.61 18.57
N SER A 210 16.98 19.79 17.53
CA SER A 210 17.34 19.40 16.17
C SER A 210 17.40 20.62 15.25
N VAL A 211 18.28 20.54 14.26
CA VAL A 211 18.40 21.54 13.20
C VAL A 211 18.10 20.88 11.87
N GLU A 212 17.06 21.40 11.23
CA GLU A 212 16.63 20.94 9.92
C GLU A 212 17.29 21.80 8.85
N THR A 213 17.89 21.16 7.84
CA THR A 213 18.59 21.86 6.76
C THR A 213 18.22 21.28 5.40
N LEU A 214 18.32 22.12 4.37
CA LEU A 214 18.26 21.73 2.95
C LEU A 214 19.53 22.18 2.26
N THR A 215 20.21 21.28 1.54
CA THR A 215 21.45 21.56 0.82
C THR A 215 21.27 21.30 -0.68
N VAL A 216 21.66 22.25 -1.52
CA VAL A 216 21.69 22.13 -2.98
C VAL A 216 23.02 22.69 -3.47
N ALA A 217 23.77 21.92 -4.27
CA ALA A 217 25.07 22.33 -4.82
C ALA A 217 26.05 22.89 -3.78
N ARG A 218 26.10 22.27 -2.58
CA ARG A 218 26.91 22.68 -1.40
C ARG A 218 26.47 23.99 -0.72
N SER A 219 25.38 24.61 -1.15
CA SER A 219 24.78 25.73 -0.42
C SER A 219 23.71 25.16 0.51
N THR A 220 23.80 25.46 1.80
CA THR A 220 22.91 24.94 2.84
C THR A 220 22.04 26.05 3.41
N GLN A 221 20.73 25.84 3.37
CA GLN A 221 19.74 26.67 4.07
C GLN A 221 19.36 26.00 5.39
N ILE A 222 19.40 26.77 6.48
CA ILE A 222 18.78 26.36 7.75
C ILE A 222 17.26 26.52 7.60
N VAL A 223 16.53 25.42 7.72
CA VAL A 223 15.06 25.40 7.71
C VAL A 223 14.52 25.81 9.06
N GLY A 224 15.10 25.25 10.16
CA GLY A 224 14.68 25.62 11.49
C GLY A 224 15.43 24.91 12.60
N ILE A 225 15.36 25.50 13.80
CA ILE A 225 15.86 24.89 15.04
C ILE A 225 14.66 24.51 15.89
N VAL A 226 14.48 23.21 16.14
CA VAL A 226 13.35 22.62 16.85
C VAL A 226 13.80 22.17 18.24
N ARG A 227 13.07 22.51 19.30
CA ARG A 227 13.32 21.98 20.64
C ARG A 227 12.72 20.57 20.74
N LYS A 228 13.52 19.61 21.22
CA LYS A 228 13.07 18.25 21.49
C LYS A 228 12.62 18.15 22.96
N ARG A 229 11.48 17.49 23.20
CA ARG A 229 11.00 17.13 24.54
C ARG A 229 11.18 15.64 24.74
N LEU A 230 12.00 15.29 25.72
CA LEU A 230 12.29 13.90 26.05
C LEU A 230 11.42 13.40 27.21
N GLY A 231 11.08 12.13 27.22
CA GLY A 231 10.41 11.42 28.29
C GLY A 231 11.33 11.16 29.49
N ARG A 232 10.89 10.28 30.38
CA ARG A 232 11.63 9.97 31.61
C ARG A 232 12.85 9.08 31.33
N GLU A 233 13.96 9.33 32.02
CA GLU A 233 15.12 8.45 32.05
C GLU A 233 14.72 7.03 32.57
N PRO A 234 15.42 5.97 32.17
CA PRO A 234 16.70 5.92 31.45
C PRO A 234 16.61 5.91 29.94
N HIS A 235 15.41 6.05 29.36
CA HIS A 235 15.16 6.02 27.91
C HIS A 235 15.00 7.45 27.38
N PHE A 236 15.46 7.69 26.15
CA PHE A 236 15.41 8.98 25.47
C PHE A 236 14.23 9.03 24.47
N VAL A 237 13.04 8.59 24.90
CA VAL A 237 11.84 8.62 24.06
C VAL A 237 11.42 10.07 23.85
N GLU A 238 11.33 10.52 22.62
CA GLU A 238 10.83 11.85 22.31
C GLU A 238 9.30 11.88 22.49
N ILE A 239 8.83 12.79 23.36
CA ILE A 239 7.42 12.99 23.68
C ILE A 239 6.85 14.25 23.02
N GLY A 240 7.68 15.05 22.36
CA GLY A 240 7.21 16.22 21.62
C GLY A 240 8.31 17.09 21.04
N HIS A 241 7.88 18.07 20.24
CA HIS A 241 8.72 19.07 19.57
C HIS A 241 8.05 20.44 19.62
N ASP A 242 8.86 21.51 19.80
CA ASP A 242 8.38 22.89 19.78
C ASP A 242 9.18 23.74 18.77
N TYR A 243 8.51 24.56 17.97
CA TYR A 243 9.12 25.45 17.01
C TYR A 243 8.48 26.85 17.00
N PRO A 244 9.25 27.94 16.83
CA PRO A 244 10.72 28.01 16.89
C PRO A 244 11.25 27.68 18.28
N ALA A 245 12.44 27.10 18.38
CA ALA A 245 13.07 26.84 19.66
C ALA A 245 13.24 28.16 20.50
N PRO A 246 13.07 28.14 21.84
CA PRO A 246 13.21 29.31 22.69
C PRO A 246 14.69 29.63 22.93
N LEU A 247 15.37 30.17 21.95
CA LEU A 247 16.80 30.48 21.96
C LEU A 247 17.05 31.98 21.89
N SER A 248 18.07 32.48 22.58
CA SER A 248 18.58 33.81 22.36
C SER A 248 19.31 33.91 21.00
N SER A 249 19.42 35.13 20.44
CA SER A 249 20.09 35.31 19.14
C SER A 249 21.53 34.78 19.15
N PRO A 250 22.38 34.99 20.18
CA PRO A 250 23.71 34.41 20.22
C PRO A 250 23.75 32.87 20.23
N GLN A 251 22.80 32.24 20.94
CA GLN A 251 22.67 30.78 20.97
C GLN A 251 22.29 30.24 19.60
N ARG A 252 21.30 30.87 18.95
CA ARG A 252 20.86 30.53 17.60
C ARG A 252 22.01 30.58 16.60
N GLU A 253 22.71 31.71 16.51
CA GLU A 253 23.84 31.90 15.61
C GLU A 253 24.96 30.88 15.84
N ARG A 254 25.20 30.49 17.08
CA ARG A 254 26.21 29.49 17.42
C ARG A 254 25.80 28.10 16.95
N ILE A 255 24.55 27.70 17.17
CA ILE A 255 23.99 26.44 16.68
C ILE A 255 24.09 26.39 15.16
N GLU A 256 23.59 27.42 14.46
CA GLU A 256 23.62 27.50 13.00
C GLU A 256 25.03 27.38 12.44
N ARG A 257 25.96 28.13 13.00
CA ARG A 257 27.39 28.06 12.62
C ARG A 257 28.00 26.69 12.83
N THR A 258 27.71 26.04 13.96
CA THR A 258 28.24 24.72 14.27
C THR A 258 27.73 23.68 13.29
N VAL A 259 26.41 23.70 12.97
CA VAL A 259 25.80 22.75 12.02
C VAL A 259 26.31 22.98 10.59
N LEU A 260 26.44 24.24 10.15
CA LEU A 260 26.97 24.55 8.81
C LEU A 260 28.41 24.04 8.67
N ARG A 261 29.27 24.27 9.69
CA ARG A 261 30.64 23.72 9.72
C ARG A 261 30.67 22.19 9.69
N ALA A 262 29.73 21.55 10.38
CA ALA A 262 29.65 20.09 10.41
C ALA A 262 29.27 19.52 9.04
N LEU A 263 28.27 20.09 8.35
CA LEU A 263 27.90 19.66 7.01
C LEU A 263 29.00 19.93 5.97
N GLU A 264 29.74 21.05 6.14
CA GLU A 264 30.90 21.34 5.30
C GLU A 264 32.03 20.31 5.51
N ALA A 265 32.34 19.98 6.79
CA ALA A 265 33.36 18.98 7.16
C ALA A 265 33.04 17.59 6.58
N LEU A 266 31.76 17.24 6.48
CA LEU A 266 31.28 16.00 5.85
C LEU A 266 31.27 16.07 4.31
N GLY A 267 31.52 17.24 3.71
CA GLY A 267 31.37 17.45 2.27
C GLY A 267 29.92 17.27 1.80
N TYR A 268 28.93 17.54 2.65
CA TYR A 268 27.51 17.37 2.33
C TYR A 268 27.08 18.32 1.24
N ALA A 269 26.62 17.79 0.09
CA ALA A 269 26.44 18.58 -1.13
C ALA A 269 25.00 18.68 -1.59
N PHE A 270 24.10 17.78 -1.15
CA PHE A 270 22.72 17.71 -1.62
C PHE A 270 21.83 16.95 -0.62
N GLY A 271 20.61 17.41 -0.47
CA GLY A 271 19.54 16.73 0.29
C GLY A 271 19.22 17.44 1.61
N PRO A 272 18.15 16.97 2.30
CA PRO A 272 17.83 17.40 3.65
C PRO A 272 18.77 16.71 4.66
N ALA A 273 19.08 17.41 5.76
CA ALA A 273 19.75 16.78 6.90
C ALA A 273 19.07 17.20 8.22
N HIS A 274 18.92 16.21 9.09
CA HIS A 274 18.40 16.34 10.46
C HIS A 274 19.55 16.16 11.42
N THR A 275 19.99 17.26 12.06
CA THR A 275 21.12 17.29 13.00
C THR A 275 20.62 17.38 14.42
N GLU A 276 20.93 16.41 15.26
CA GLU A 276 20.60 16.39 16.68
C GLU A 276 21.79 16.90 17.50
N LEU A 277 21.52 17.79 18.46
CA LEU A 277 22.54 18.42 19.28
C LEU A 277 22.03 18.78 20.67
N ARG A 278 22.96 18.90 21.62
CA ARG A 278 22.69 19.42 22.97
C ARG A 278 23.40 20.71 23.22
N VAL A 279 22.74 21.60 23.94
CA VAL A 279 23.27 22.93 24.31
C VAL A 279 23.36 23.06 25.81
N ARG A 280 24.60 23.31 26.30
CA ARG A 280 24.87 23.63 27.70
C ARG A 280 25.65 24.94 27.78
N GLY A 281 24.98 26.00 28.25
CA GLY A 281 25.60 27.32 28.23
C GLY A 281 25.98 27.75 26.81
N ASP A 282 27.27 27.94 26.61
CA ASP A 282 27.84 28.31 25.31
C ASP A 282 28.35 27.14 24.46
N THR A 283 28.29 25.93 24.97
CA THR A 283 28.76 24.73 24.26
C THR A 283 27.61 24.11 23.47
N VAL A 284 27.89 23.81 22.19
CA VAL A 284 26.99 23.08 21.27
C VAL A 284 27.67 21.77 20.92
N THR A 285 27.10 20.65 21.36
CA THR A 285 27.66 19.30 21.12
C THR A 285 26.74 18.56 20.16
N ILE A 286 27.26 18.14 19.00
CA ILE A 286 26.50 17.35 18.01
C ILE A 286 26.42 15.89 18.48
N ILE A 287 25.19 15.36 18.53
CA ILE A 287 24.89 13.98 18.93
C ILE A 287 24.83 13.06 17.72
N GLU A 288 24.15 13.53 16.63
CA GLU A 288 23.91 12.74 15.43
C GLU A 288 23.57 13.65 14.24
N ILE A 289 23.93 13.21 13.01
CA ILE A 289 23.50 13.85 11.77
C ILE A 289 22.88 12.78 10.88
N ASN A 290 21.60 12.93 10.57
CA ASN A 290 20.86 12.03 9.72
C ASN A 290 20.65 12.68 8.36
N PRO A 291 21.19 12.11 7.24
CA PRO A 291 21.12 12.71 5.90
C PRO A 291 19.75 12.48 5.24
N ARG A 292 18.69 12.87 5.93
CA ARG A 292 17.28 12.73 5.53
C ARG A 292 16.40 13.77 6.22
N LEU A 293 15.13 13.83 5.78
CA LEU A 293 14.11 14.57 6.52
C LEU A 293 13.95 14.01 7.94
N ALA A 294 13.67 14.92 8.88
CA ALA A 294 13.30 14.56 10.24
C ALA A 294 12.13 13.57 10.28
N GLY A 295 12.15 12.72 11.31
CA GLY A 295 11.00 11.92 11.71
C GLY A 295 9.98 12.71 12.53
N GLY A 296 9.04 12.02 13.19
CA GLY A 296 8.17 12.61 14.22
C GLY A 296 7.27 13.75 13.73
N LEU A 297 6.92 13.80 12.43
CA LEU A 297 6.11 14.86 11.81
C LEU A 297 6.71 16.27 11.83
N ILE A 298 8.01 16.43 12.13
CA ILE A 298 8.68 17.74 12.13
C ILE A 298 8.52 18.46 10.79
N PRO A 299 8.67 17.84 9.61
CA PRO A 299 8.42 18.51 8.32
C PRO A 299 6.98 19.04 8.16
N VAL A 300 6.00 18.34 8.72
CA VAL A 300 4.60 18.77 8.73
C VAL A 300 4.43 20.00 9.64
N LEU A 301 5.01 19.95 10.85
CA LEU A 301 5.01 21.09 11.78
C LEU A 301 5.61 22.34 11.13
N LEU A 302 6.77 22.21 10.51
CA LEU A 302 7.46 23.33 9.86
C LEU A 302 6.64 23.87 8.69
N GLY A 303 5.99 23.03 7.91
CA GLY A 303 5.06 23.43 6.86
C GLY A 303 3.91 24.30 7.39
N GLU A 304 3.27 23.91 8.50
CA GLU A 304 2.20 24.68 9.15
C GLU A 304 2.68 26.02 9.70
N VAL A 305 3.91 26.08 10.20
CA VAL A 305 4.48 27.31 10.77
C VAL A 305 4.90 28.29 9.68
N PHE A 306 5.50 27.83 8.58
CA PHE A 306 5.92 28.68 7.47
C PHE A 306 4.80 29.01 6.50
N ASP A 307 3.71 28.23 6.50
CA ASP A 307 2.66 28.27 5.49
C ASP A 307 3.21 27.90 4.10
N VAL A 308 4.05 26.87 4.05
CA VAL A 308 4.75 26.37 2.87
C VAL A 308 4.74 24.84 2.90
N ASP A 309 4.49 24.19 1.77
CA ASP A 309 4.62 22.74 1.68
C ASP A 309 6.08 22.31 1.54
N LEU A 310 6.72 21.98 2.67
CA LEU A 310 8.13 21.58 2.70
C LEU A 310 8.39 20.27 1.94
N LEU A 311 7.40 19.37 1.85
CA LEU A 311 7.53 18.11 1.11
C LEU A 311 7.55 18.34 -0.40
N ASP A 312 6.80 19.33 -0.91
CA ASP A 312 6.88 19.75 -2.29
C ASP A 312 8.27 20.28 -2.64
N HIS A 313 8.86 21.08 -1.75
CA HIS A 313 10.22 21.59 -1.93
C HIS A 313 11.27 20.47 -1.98
N VAL A 314 11.12 19.46 -1.12
CA VAL A 314 11.99 18.29 -1.13
C VAL A 314 11.85 17.54 -2.45
N LEU A 315 10.66 17.34 -2.98
CA LEU A 315 10.48 16.73 -4.30
C LEU A 315 11.11 17.55 -5.41
N ASP A 316 10.99 18.90 -5.36
CA ASP A 316 11.64 19.80 -6.33
C ASP A 316 13.16 19.63 -6.37
N MET A 317 13.80 19.41 -5.22
CA MET A 317 15.24 19.11 -5.17
C MET A 317 15.57 17.87 -5.99
N TRP A 318 14.87 16.76 -5.77
CA TRP A 318 15.09 15.49 -6.50
C TRP A 318 14.69 15.55 -7.98
N LEU A 319 13.81 16.49 -8.34
CA LEU A 319 13.46 16.78 -9.75
C LEU A 319 14.44 17.76 -10.42
N GLY A 320 15.45 18.27 -9.69
CA GLY A 320 16.43 19.22 -10.22
C GLY A 320 15.87 20.62 -10.47
N VAL A 321 14.73 20.98 -9.85
CA VAL A 321 14.02 22.27 -10.04
C VAL A 321 14.22 23.22 -8.86
N ALA A 322 14.96 22.83 -7.83
CA ALA A 322 15.00 23.49 -6.55
C ALA A 322 15.55 24.92 -6.57
N ALA A 323 14.73 25.84 -6.03
CA ALA A 323 15.21 27.09 -5.42
C ALA A 323 14.95 26.99 -3.89
N PHE A 324 15.79 27.68 -3.08
CA PHE A 324 15.50 27.81 -1.66
C PHE A 324 14.22 28.63 -1.45
N ALA A 325 13.35 28.17 -0.50
CA ALA A 325 12.15 28.90 -0.15
C ALA A 325 12.43 30.04 0.81
N ASP A 326 11.55 31.05 0.84
CA ASP A 326 11.48 31.98 1.95
C ASP A 326 10.78 31.30 3.14
N LEU A 327 11.57 30.89 4.14
CA LEU A 327 11.12 30.15 5.32
C LEU A 327 11.03 31.07 6.55
N THR A 328 10.29 32.17 6.43
CA THR A 328 9.98 33.04 7.56
C THR A 328 8.84 32.45 8.40
N ALA A 329 9.09 32.18 9.69
CA ALA A 329 8.09 31.65 10.60
C ALA A 329 6.92 32.65 10.79
N LYS A 330 5.70 32.24 10.45
CA LYS A 330 4.47 33.02 10.58
C LYS A 330 3.71 32.69 11.86
N ARG A 331 3.99 31.52 12.48
CA ARG A 331 3.30 30.98 13.65
C ARG A 331 4.28 30.28 14.60
N TYR A 332 3.80 29.94 15.78
CA TYR A 332 4.42 28.97 16.67
C TYR A 332 3.78 27.61 16.45
N GLY A 333 4.55 26.53 16.64
CA GLY A 333 4.07 25.19 16.45
C GLY A 333 4.55 24.20 17.52
N ALA A 334 3.74 23.19 17.84
CA ALA A 334 4.07 22.15 18.80
C ALA A 334 3.56 20.78 18.31
N ILE A 335 4.37 19.75 18.55
CA ILE A 335 3.98 18.34 18.41
C ILE A 335 3.98 17.73 19.81
N ARG A 336 2.99 16.88 20.10
CA ARG A 336 3.00 15.97 21.25
C ARG A 336 2.63 14.58 20.83
N PHE A 337 3.33 13.59 21.41
CA PHE A 337 3.06 12.17 21.20
C PHE A 337 2.37 11.58 22.42
N ALA A 338 1.31 10.83 22.18
CA ALA A 338 0.67 10.02 23.21
C ALA A 338 1.42 8.69 23.37
N LEU A 339 1.68 8.32 24.61
CA LEU A 339 2.23 7.01 25.00
C LEU A 339 1.18 6.25 25.81
N PRO A 340 1.11 4.91 25.74
CA PRO A 340 0.19 4.14 26.57
C PRO A 340 0.62 4.19 28.03
N ALA A 341 -0.34 4.19 28.93
CA ALA A 341 -0.07 4.20 30.38
C ALA A 341 0.40 2.82 30.90
N ARG A 342 0.08 1.74 30.16
CA ARG A 342 0.45 0.35 30.44
C ARG A 342 0.47 -0.45 29.15
N GLU A 343 1.09 -1.62 29.18
CA GLU A 343 0.99 -2.62 28.11
C GLU A 343 -0.42 -3.24 28.04
N GLY A 344 -0.82 -3.73 26.88
CA GLY A 344 -2.12 -4.36 26.63
C GLY A 344 -2.55 -4.25 25.18
N VAL A 345 -3.84 -4.43 24.90
CA VAL A 345 -4.42 -4.33 23.56
C VAL A 345 -5.36 -3.14 23.49
N LEU A 346 -5.21 -2.30 22.46
CA LEU A 346 -6.11 -1.17 22.21
C LEU A 346 -7.49 -1.70 21.78
N ARG A 347 -8.55 -1.40 22.57
CA ARG A 347 -9.92 -1.92 22.31
C ARG A 347 -10.77 -1.04 21.41
N GLY A 348 -10.56 0.27 21.47
CA GLY A 348 -11.37 1.26 20.75
C GLY A 348 -10.52 2.24 19.94
N PRO A 349 -11.14 3.02 19.03
CA PRO A 349 -10.44 4.06 18.29
C PRO A 349 -9.96 5.18 19.24
N LEU A 350 -8.76 5.70 18.95
CA LEU A 350 -8.23 6.88 19.64
C LEU A 350 -9.03 8.11 19.20
N ALA A 351 -9.56 8.87 20.15
CA ALA A 351 -10.39 10.04 19.89
C ALA A 351 -10.02 11.23 20.80
N LEU A 352 -9.98 12.43 20.20
CA LEU A 352 -9.80 13.68 20.92
C LEU A 352 -11.13 14.16 21.54
N PRO A 353 -11.10 14.88 22.68
CA PRO A 353 -12.24 15.61 23.17
C PRO A 353 -12.82 16.57 22.11
N ALA A 354 -14.14 16.68 22.04
CA ALA A 354 -14.82 17.47 21.01
C ALA A 354 -14.46 18.96 21.04
N ASP A 355 -14.24 19.52 22.23
CA ASP A 355 -13.82 20.92 22.43
C ASP A 355 -12.39 21.17 21.91
N ILE A 356 -11.52 20.17 21.95
CA ILE A 356 -10.15 20.23 21.41
C ILE A 356 -10.17 19.99 19.90
N ALA A 357 -10.93 19.01 19.43
CA ALA A 357 -11.03 18.70 18.01
C ALA A 357 -11.60 19.86 17.16
N ALA A 358 -12.39 20.75 17.78
CA ALA A 358 -12.96 21.94 17.14
C ALA A 358 -12.03 23.17 17.14
N ARG A 359 -10.84 23.08 17.73
CA ARG A 359 -9.93 24.26 17.82
C ARG A 359 -9.20 24.49 16.50
N PRO A 360 -9.18 25.73 15.96
CA PRO A 360 -8.50 26.02 14.69
C PRO A 360 -6.97 25.88 14.78
N GLU A 361 -6.39 25.96 15.97
CA GLU A 361 -4.97 25.77 16.20
C GLU A 361 -4.55 24.30 16.20
N LEU A 362 -5.49 23.34 16.32
CA LEU A 362 -5.25 21.93 16.09
C LEU A 362 -5.16 21.68 14.58
N ARG A 363 -3.98 21.43 14.05
CA ARG A 363 -3.73 21.25 12.63
C ARG A 363 -3.86 19.80 12.19
N HIS A 364 -3.25 18.90 12.95
CA HIS A 364 -3.28 17.46 12.62
C HIS A 364 -3.47 16.63 13.90
N PHE A 365 -4.32 15.61 13.79
CA PHE A 365 -4.38 14.48 14.70
C PHE A 365 -4.12 13.20 13.92
N HIS A 366 -3.07 12.50 14.30
CA HIS A 366 -2.63 11.29 13.62
C HIS A 366 -2.62 10.11 14.60
N PRO A 367 -3.67 9.26 14.61
CA PRO A 367 -3.65 7.99 15.34
C PRO A 367 -2.64 7.04 14.68
N ILE A 368 -1.68 6.53 15.46
CA ILE A 368 -0.65 5.60 15.02
C ILE A 368 -1.13 4.17 15.28
N ALA A 369 -1.64 3.92 16.50
CA ALA A 369 -2.20 2.61 16.86
C ALA A 369 -3.67 2.50 16.44
N GLN A 370 -4.09 1.29 16.05
CA GLN A 370 -5.45 0.94 15.65
C GLN A 370 -6.08 -0.03 16.67
N PRO A 371 -7.43 -0.09 16.76
CA PRO A 371 -8.09 -1.12 17.57
C PRO A 371 -7.61 -2.52 17.22
N GLY A 372 -7.19 -3.29 18.22
CA GLY A 372 -6.59 -4.61 18.07
C GLY A 372 -5.07 -4.65 18.15
N ASP A 373 -4.39 -3.50 18.09
CA ASP A 373 -2.93 -3.45 18.19
C ASP A 373 -2.45 -3.72 19.63
N ALA A 374 -1.37 -4.50 19.76
CA ALA A 374 -0.67 -4.72 21.01
C ALA A 374 0.19 -3.49 21.34
N LEU A 375 -0.08 -2.85 22.47
CA LEU A 375 0.67 -1.71 22.98
C LEU A 375 1.79 -2.19 23.89
N ARG A 376 3.01 -1.75 23.61
CA ARG A 376 4.22 -2.12 24.37
C ARG A 376 4.90 -0.87 24.94
N LEU A 377 5.75 -1.07 25.94
CA LEU A 377 6.59 -0.03 26.57
C LEU A 377 8.07 -0.45 26.43
N GLU A 378 8.61 -0.32 25.21
CA GLU A 378 9.97 -0.72 24.88
C GLU A 378 11.01 0.39 25.14
N GLY A 379 10.56 1.61 25.51
CA GLY A 379 11.44 2.77 25.67
C GLY A 379 11.95 3.33 24.34
N SER A 380 11.15 3.26 23.27
CA SER A 380 11.49 3.70 21.91
C SER A 380 10.36 4.50 21.25
N PHE A 381 10.59 5.03 20.05
CA PHE A 381 9.56 5.70 19.27
C PHE A 381 8.34 4.80 18.95
N ARG A 382 8.49 3.48 19.04
CA ARG A 382 7.42 2.48 18.80
C ARG A 382 6.34 2.52 19.88
N ASP A 383 6.62 3.12 21.03
CA ASP A 383 5.65 3.27 22.10
C ASP A 383 4.59 4.35 21.79
N ARG A 384 4.78 5.15 20.73
CA ARG A 384 3.88 6.22 20.34
C ARG A 384 2.60 5.67 19.73
N ILE A 385 1.44 6.02 20.32
CA ILE A 385 0.12 5.56 19.86
C ILE A 385 -0.65 6.63 19.08
N ALA A 386 -0.33 7.91 19.28
CA ALA A 386 -0.88 9.01 18.49
C ALA A 386 0.08 10.21 18.46
N ALA A 387 -0.10 11.07 17.46
CA ALA A 387 0.58 12.37 17.36
C ALA A 387 -0.44 13.50 17.18
N VAL A 388 -0.19 14.63 17.82
CA VAL A 388 -0.97 15.86 17.71
C VAL A 388 -0.05 16.98 17.24
N VAL A 389 -0.44 17.71 16.18
CA VAL A 389 0.26 18.90 15.68
C VAL A 389 -0.63 20.12 15.88
N CYS A 390 -0.14 21.12 16.60
CA CYS A 390 -0.80 22.40 16.82
C CYS A 390 0.06 23.55 16.27
N ALA A 391 -0.60 24.58 15.68
CA ALA A 391 0.07 25.81 15.24
C ALA A 391 -0.85 27.03 15.42
N GLY A 392 -0.26 28.17 15.87
CA GLY A 392 -1.01 29.40 16.15
C GLY A 392 -0.09 30.56 16.51
N ASP A 393 -0.69 31.71 16.82
CA ASP A 393 0.04 32.99 16.97
C ASP A 393 0.77 33.14 18.34
N HIS A 394 0.40 32.34 19.34
CA HIS A 394 0.94 32.44 20.68
C HIS A 394 1.53 31.11 21.15
N ARG A 395 2.83 31.09 21.48
CA ARG A 395 3.59 29.93 21.92
C ARG A 395 2.90 29.14 23.04
N GLU A 396 2.66 29.80 24.17
CA GLU A 396 2.12 29.15 25.37
C GLU A 396 0.75 28.50 25.12
N SER A 397 -0.11 29.16 24.32
CA SER A 397 -1.42 28.63 23.95
C SER A 397 -1.31 27.37 23.10
N VAL A 398 -0.37 27.34 22.14
CA VAL A 398 -0.13 26.22 21.25
C VAL A 398 0.44 25.01 21.99
N GLU A 399 1.46 25.26 22.85
CA GLU A 399 2.07 24.20 23.67
C GLU A 399 1.05 23.60 24.64
N ALA A 400 0.26 24.47 25.37
CA ALA A 400 -0.77 24.01 26.29
C ALA A 400 -1.91 23.25 25.58
N LEU A 401 -2.32 23.68 24.39
CA LEU A 401 -3.34 22.96 23.60
C LEU A 401 -2.84 21.57 23.21
N ALA A 402 -1.61 21.43 22.73
CA ALA A 402 -1.04 20.15 22.33
C ALA A 402 -0.90 19.19 23.53
N GLU A 403 -0.53 19.70 24.72
CA GLU A 403 -0.47 18.91 25.96
C GLU A 403 -1.87 18.47 26.43
N ARG A 404 -2.85 19.37 26.42
CA ARG A 404 -4.24 19.02 26.73
C ARG A 404 -4.83 17.99 25.77
N ALA A 405 -4.50 18.09 24.48
CA ALA A 405 -4.96 17.15 23.48
C ALA A 405 -4.49 15.71 23.75
N VAL A 406 -3.22 15.53 24.09
CA VAL A 406 -2.66 14.22 24.43
C VAL A 406 -3.18 13.72 25.78
N ALA A 407 -3.26 14.60 26.79
CA ALA A 407 -3.77 14.23 28.13
C ALA A 407 -5.26 13.86 28.14
N GLY A 408 -6.05 14.46 27.22
CA GLY A 408 -7.49 14.23 27.09
C GLY A 408 -7.85 13.10 26.11
N LEU A 409 -6.86 12.44 25.49
CA LEU A 409 -7.11 11.38 24.51
C LEU A 409 -7.83 10.20 25.16
N SER A 410 -8.91 9.77 24.53
CA SER A 410 -9.62 8.55 24.96
C SER A 410 -8.82 7.31 24.53
N ILE A 411 -8.33 6.53 25.52
CA ILE A 411 -7.51 5.34 25.31
C ILE A 411 -8.12 4.20 26.13
N ASP A 412 -8.67 3.19 25.48
CA ASP A 412 -9.22 1.98 26.11
C ASP A 412 -8.28 0.80 25.91
N ILE A 413 -7.58 0.38 27.00
CA ILE A 413 -6.59 -0.70 26.97
C ILE A 413 -7.14 -1.92 27.73
N GLY A 414 -7.24 -3.05 27.05
CA GLY A 414 -7.67 -4.34 27.63
C GLY A 414 -6.51 -5.26 27.97
N ASP A 415 -6.77 -6.23 28.89
CA ASP A 415 -5.77 -7.19 29.40
C ASP A 415 -5.70 -8.50 28.59
N ASP A 416 -6.21 -8.58 27.36
CA ASP A 416 -6.27 -9.82 26.58
C ASP A 416 -4.88 -10.28 26.09
N ALA A 417 -4.26 -11.15 26.91
CA ALA A 417 -2.99 -11.81 26.61
C ALA A 417 -3.04 -12.76 25.38
N ARG A 418 -4.21 -13.00 24.77
CA ARG A 418 -4.37 -13.92 23.62
C ARG A 418 -4.00 -13.34 22.28
N VAL A 419 -3.93 -12.00 22.15
CA VAL A 419 -3.56 -11.33 20.89
C VAL A 419 -2.05 -11.06 20.82
N ALA A 420 -1.36 -10.94 21.96
CA ALA A 420 0.09 -10.75 22.02
C ALA A 420 0.88 -11.95 21.46
N ALA A 421 0.35 -13.18 21.60
CA ALA A 421 1.01 -14.39 21.11
C ALA A 421 0.91 -14.62 19.59
N SER A 422 0.05 -13.88 18.87
CA SER A 422 -0.11 -14.04 17.42
C SER A 422 0.84 -13.16 16.60
N ASN A 423 1.48 -12.14 17.20
CA ASN A 423 2.44 -11.27 16.52
C ASN A 423 3.91 -11.64 16.74
N GLU A 424 4.21 -12.55 17.70
CA GLU A 424 5.59 -13.04 17.92
C GLU A 424 6.06 -14.07 16.88
N SER A 425 5.16 -14.57 16.01
CA SER A 425 5.52 -15.59 15.01
C SER A 425 6.11 -15.03 13.70
N ASN A 426 6.31 -13.71 13.55
CA ASN A 426 6.84 -13.12 12.32
C ASN A 426 8.30 -12.62 12.39
N GLU A 427 9.02 -12.79 13.48
CA GLU A 427 10.42 -12.34 13.60
C GLU A 427 11.41 -13.41 14.11
N SER A 428 11.09 -14.69 14.04
CA SER A 428 12.13 -15.70 14.34
C SER A 428 11.83 -17.01 13.63
N ASN A 429 12.30 -17.19 12.41
CA ASN A 429 12.54 -18.50 11.84
C ASN A 429 13.95 -18.56 11.28
N GLU A 430 14.89 -18.75 12.19
CA GLU A 430 16.12 -19.53 11.94
C GLU A 430 16.57 -20.16 13.27
N SER A 431 16.73 -21.50 13.20
CA SER A 431 17.34 -22.39 14.20
C SER A 431 16.53 -22.67 15.50
N ASN A 432 15.90 -23.84 15.60
CA ASN A 432 16.42 -24.93 16.46
C ASN A 432 15.54 -26.18 16.38
N GLU A 433 16.17 -27.27 15.95
CA GLU A 433 15.71 -28.64 16.22
C GLU A 433 15.98 -29.02 17.67
N SER A 434 15.10 -29.87 18.16
CA SER A 434 15.18 -30.71 19.38
C SER A 434 14.54 -30.15 20.66
N ASN A 435 13.35 -30.64 21.01
CA ASN A 435 13.15 -31.57 22.11
C ASN A 435 11.70 -32.06 22.23
N GLU A 436 11.59 -33.36 22.50
CA GLU A 436 10.36 -34.12 22.63
C GLU A 436 9.56 -33.83 23.90
N SER A 437 8.27 -34.14 23.75
CA SER A 437 7.31 -34.57 24.78
C SER A 437 6.60 -33.50 25.61
N ASN A 438 5.35 -33.20 25.23
CA ASN A 438 4.15 -33.60 26.03
C ASN A 438 2.88 -33.20 25.29
N GLY A 439 1.95 -34.14 25.16
CA GLY A 439 0.69 -33.96 24.45
C GLY A 439 -0.21 -32.89 25.08
N ALA A 440 -0.50 -31.91 24.25
CA ALA A 440 -1.71 -31.10 24.32
C ALA A 440 -2.03 -30.68 22.90
N ASN A 441 -3.28 -30.88 22.46
CA ASN A 441 -3.79 -30.48 21.14
C ASN A 441 -3.33 -29.06 20.77
N ALA A 442 -2.33 -28.93 19.91
CA ALA A 442 -2.01 -27.66 19.26
C ALA A 442 -3.17 -27.37 18.29
N ALA A 443 -4.02 -26.43 18.65
CA ALA A 443 -5.06 -25.90 17.77
C ALA A 443 -4.35 -25.35 16.53
N THR A 444 -4.74 -25.83 15.34
CA THR A 444 -4.33 -25.27 14.06
C THR A 444 -4.60 -23.76 14.12
N PRO A 445 -3.65 -22.88 13.73
CA PRO A 445 -3.88 -21.43 13.73
C PRO A 445 -5.17 -21.13 12.95
N GLY A 446 -6.12 -20.42 13.57
CA GLY A 446 -7.39 -20.05 12.92
C GLY A 446 -7.14 -19.14 11.72
N LEU A 447 -8.06 -19.14 10.73
CA LEU A 447 -8.00 -18.23 9.60
C LEU A 447 -7.99 -16.77 10.08
N PRO A 448 -7.26 -15.87 9.39
CA PRO A 448 -7.35 -14.43 9.66
C PRO A 448 -8.83 -13.96 9.63
N PRO A 449 -9.25 -12.99 10.46
CA PRO A 449 -10.67 -12.59 10.59
C PRO A 449 -11.33 -12.23 9.25
N ARG A 450 -10.63 -11.54 8.35
CA ARG A 450 -11.14 -11.21 7.01
C ARG A 450 -11.37 -12.45 6.14
N LEU A 451 -10.48 -13.43 6.22
CA LEU A 451 -10.64 -14.71 5.53
C LEU A 451 -11.82 -15.51 6.08
N GLN A 452 -11.99 -15.49 7.40
CA GLN A 452 -13.12 -16.15 8.06
C GLN A 452 -14.45 -15.55 7.61
N ALA A 453 -14.57 -14.21 7.54
CA ALA A 453 -15.77 -13.53 7.03
C ALA A 453 -16.03 -13.86 5.54
N ILE A 454 -14.98 -13.90 4.69
CA ILE A 454 -15.11 -14.25 3.28
C ILE A 454 -15.54 -15.71 3.09
N VAL A 455 -14.95 -16.65 3.82
CA VAL A 455 -15.15 -18.10 3.62
C VAL A 455 -16.43 -18.61 4.28
N TYR A 456 -16.76 -18.11 5.47
CA TYR A 456 -17.90 -18.61 6.28
C TYR A 456 -19.07 -17.61 6.37
N GLY A 457 -18.87 -16.34 5.95
CA GLY A 457 -19.87 -15.28 6.03
C GLY A 457 -19.97 -14.66 7.43
N ASP A 458 -20.37 -13.40 7.47
CA ASP A 458 -20.64 -12.65 8.72
C ASP A 458 -22.12 -12.35 8.96
N GLY A 459 -23.01 -12.80 8.07
CA GLY A 459 -24.47 -12.76 8.24
C GLY A 459 -25.14 -11.40 8.08
N ALA A 460 -24.42 -10.31 7.83
CA ALA A 460 -24.98 -8.97 7.65
C ALA A 460 -25.24 -8.65 6.17
N SER A 461 -26.48 -8.32 5.80
CA SER A 461 -26.84 -7.84 4.46
C SER A 461 -27.01 -6.31 4.45
N GLU A 462 -26.16 -5.59 3.70
CA GLU A 462 -26.23 -4.12 3.50
C GLU A 462 -27.08 -3.70 2.29
N ALA A 463 -27.65 -4.65 1.55
CA ALA A 463 -28.35 -4.39 0.29
C ALA A 463 -29.48 -3.34 0.37
N PRO A 464 -30.33 -3.27 1.43
CA PRO A 464 -31.36 -2.25 1.52
C PRO A 464 -30.84 -0.83 1.70
N LEU A 465 -29.71 -0.64 2.34
CA LEU A 465 -29.09 0.69 2.58
C LEU A 465 -28.54 1.28 1.28
N ALA A 466 -27.80 0.51 0.50
CA ALA A 466 -27.28 0.96 -0.80
C ALA A 466 -28.42 1.34 -1.77
N GLU A 467 -29.51 0.58 -1.79
CA GLU A 467 -30.67 0.91 -2.63
C GLU A 467 -31.35 2.21 -2.19
N LEU A 468 -31.44 2.47 -0.87
CA LEU A 468 -31.96 3.74 -0.33
C LEU A 468 -31.04 4.91 -0.69
N ASP A 469 -29.72 4.76 -0.57
CA ASP A 469 -28.79 5.82 -0.96
C ASP A 469 -28.94 6.22 -2.41
N HIS A 470 -29.02 5.26 -3.33
CA HIS A 470 -29.28 5.54 -4.75
C HIS A 470 -30.62 6.22 -4.98
N LEU A 471 -31.67 5.72 -4.34
CA LEU A 471 -33.01 6.31 -4.46
C LEU A 471 -33.04 7.75 -3.97
N PHE A 472 -32.35 8.05 -2.88
CA PHE A 472 -32.28 9.41 -2.32
C PHE A 472 -31.41 10.34 -3.19
N ASP A 473 -30.36 9.86 -3.83
CA ASP A 473 -29.58 10.62 -4.81
C ASP A 473 -30.42 11.00 -6.03
N LEU A 474 -31.20 10.04 -6.55
CA LEU A 474 -32.13 10.27 -7.66
C LEU A 474 -33.25 11.26 -7.29
N ASN A 475 -33.82 11.12 -6.10
CA ASN A 475 -34.83 12.02 -5.59
C ASN A 475 -34.31 13.45 -5.41
N GLU A 476 -33.13 13.62 -4.82
CA GLU A 476 -32.51 14.93 -4.60
C GLU A 476 -32.24 15.65 -5.92
N ALA A 477 -31.63 14.95 -6.91
CA ALA A 477 -31.36 15.49 -8.24
C ALA A 477 -32.66 15.93 -8.95
N HIS A 478 -33.73 15.10 -8.85
CA HIS A 478 -35.00 15.39 -9.44
C HIS A 478 -35.70 16.59 -8.78
N LEU A 479 -35.73 16.66 -7.44
CA LEU A 479 -36.28 17.79 -6.70
C LEU A 479 -35.56 19.11 -7.01
N VAL A 480 -34.22 19.07 -7.10
CA VAL A 480 -33.40 20.23 -7.48
C VAL A 480 -33.78 20.70 -8.90
N MET A 481 -33.95 19.79 -9.85
CA MET A 481 -34.39 20.12 -11.21
C MET A 481 -35.78 20.73 -11.24
N LEU A 482 -36.75 20.15 -10.52
CA LEU A 482 -38.13 20.68 -10.46
C LEU A 482 -38.19 22.13 -9.90
N GLY A 483 -37.37 22.43 -8.88
CA GLY A 483 -37.26 23.76 -8.31
C GLY A 483 -36.54 24.76 -9.24
N ALA A 484 -35.46 24.33 -9.88
CA ALA A 484 -34.67 25.16 -10.80
C ALA A 484 -35.47 25.53 -12.08
N THR A 485 -36.21 24.57 -12.64
CA THR A 485 -37.07 24.79 -13.82
C THR A 485 -38.39 25.54 -13.46
N ARG A 486 -38.68 25.72 -12.18
CA ARG A 486 -39.95 26.31 -11.68
C ARG A 486 -41.19 25.53 -12.08
N ILE A 487 -41.09 24.26 -12.45
CA ILE A 487 -42.23 23.36 -12.62
C ILE A 487 -42.97 23.24 -11.29
N VAL A 488 -42.18 23.22 -10.19
CA VAL A 488 -42.66 23.26 -8.82
C VAL A 488 -42.05 24.45 -8.11
N ALA A 489 -42.88 25.20 -7.37
CA ALA A 489 -42.41 26.35 -6.59
C ALA A 489 -41.39 25.91 -5.52
N PRO A 490 -40.28 26.65 -5.34
CA PRO A 490 -39.22 26.27 -4.39
C PRO A 490 -39.73 26.04 -2.97
N GLU A 491 -40.75 26.72 -2.54
CA GLU A 491 -41.39 26.60 -1.22
C GLU A 491 -42.00 25.19 -0.98
N ARG A 492 -42.38 24.49 -2.03
CA ARG A 492 -42.87 23.09 -1.96
C ARG A 492 -41.73 22.05 -2.09
N VAL A 493 -40.63 22.39 -2.76
CA VAL A 493 -39.45 21.54 -2.90
C VAL A 493 -38.63 21.48 -1.60
N ARG A 494 -38.51 22.62 -0.92
CA ARG A 494 -37.70 22.82 0.28
C ARG A 494 -37.99 21.83 1.43
N PRO A 495 -39.24 21.61 1.86
CA PRO A 495 -39.55 20.64 2.92
C PRO A 495 -39.20 19.19 2.55
N LEU A 496 -39.26 18.85 1.25
CA LEU A 496 -38.90 17.52 0.77
C LEU A 496 -37.38 17.30 0.86
N LEU A 497 -36.56 18.29 0.43
CA LEU A 497 -35.12 18.24 0.56
C LEU A 497 -34.68 18.13 2.04
N ASP A 498 -35.37 18.86 2.93
CA ASP A 498 -35.12 18.77 4.38
C ASP A 498 -35.48 17.40 4.96
N ALA A 499 -36.62 16.83 4.53
CA ALA A 499 -36.99 15.47 4.94
C ALA A 499 -35.99 14.43 4.45
N HIS A 500 -35.49 14.54 3.21
CA HIS A 500 -34.44 13.66 2.68
C HIS A 500 -33.14 13.77 3.51
N ARG A 501 -32.71 14.98 3.85
CA ARG A 501 -31.53 15.17 4.70
C ARG A 501 -31.70 14.56 6.09
N ARG A 502 -32.86 14.74 6.73
CA ARG A 502 -33.17 14.16 8.05
C ARG A 502 -33.13 12.62 8.01
N LEU A 503 -33.79 12.01 7.00
CA LEU A 503 -33.81 10.55 6.85
C LEU A 503 -32.41 9.98 6.63
N ARG A 504 -31.58 10.61 5.78
CA ARG A 504 -30.20 10.20 5.54
C ARG A 504 -29.35 10.30 6.81
N ARG A 505 -29.45 11.40 7.58
CA ARG A 505 -28.76 11.55 8.89
C ARG A 505 -29.20 10.51 9.92
N ALA A 506 -30.46 10.05 9.87
CA ALA A 506 -30.98 9.01 10.74
C ALA A 506 -30.66 7.59 10.26
N GLY A 507 -29.80 7.41 9.24
CA GLY A 507 -29.49 6.10 8.66
C GLY A 507 -30.73 5.36 8.16
N TYR A 508 -31.75 6.11 7.70
CA TYR A 508 -33.04 5.59 7.22
C TYR A 508 -33.86 4.78 8.23
N ALA A 509 -33.53 4.83 9.52
CA ALA A 509 -34.20 4.04 10.57
C ALA A 509 -35.75 4.15 10.55
N PRO A 510 -36.36 5.34 10.31
CA PRO A 510 -37.83 5.45 10.21
C PRO A 510 -38.44 4.68 9.03
N LEU A 511 -37.69 4.47 7.94
CA LEU A 511 -38.10 3.69 6.76
C LEU A 511 -37.86 2.19 6.97
N LEU A 512 -36.72 1.84 7.53
CA LEU A 512 -36.33 0.43 7.74
C LEU A 512 -37.23 -0.29 8.73
N ALA A 513 -37.80 0.42 9.69
CA ALA A 513 -38.76 -0.11 10.68
C ALA A 513 -40.15 -0.42 10.10
N ARG A 514 -40.43 -0.06 8.84
CA ARG A 514 -41.76 -0.20 8.23
C ARG A 514 -41.82 -1.39 7.28
N PRO A 515 -43.04 -2.03 7.10
CA PRO A 515 -43.25 -3.06 6.09
C PRO A 515 -43.10 -2.47 4.67
N ARG A 516 -42.64 -3.28 3.72
CA ARG A 516 -42.30 -2.88 2.34
C ARG A 516 -43.13 -3.61 1.29
N PRO A 517 -44.48 -3.49 1.30
CA PRO A 517 -45.36 -4.33 0.48
C PRO A 517 -45.20 -4.11 -1.04
N ARG A 518 -44.62 -2.97 -1.48
CA ARG A 518 -44.44 -2.61 -2.89
C ARG A 518 -43.04 -2.05 -3.22
N GLY A 519 -42.01 -2.36 -2.39
CA GLY A 519 -40.63 -1.92 -2.56
C GLY A 519 -40.32 -0.58 -1.86
N LEU A 520 -39.03 -0.21 -1.85
CA LEU A 520 -38.50 0.95 -1.11
C LEU A 520 -39.02 2.28 -1.67
N TYR A 521 -39.15 2.40 -2.99
CA TYR A 521 -39.67 3.62 -3.63
C TYR A 521 -41.04 4.02 -3.11
N MET A 522 -42.04 3.12 -3.11
CA MET A 522 -43.40 3.38 -2.62
C MET A 522 -43.41 3.66 -1.12
N LEU A 523 -42.50 3.06 -0.35
CA LEU A 523 -42.37 3.33 1.08
C LEU A 523 -41.89 4.76 1.34
N VAL A 524 -40.90 5.24 0.57
CA VAL A 524 -40.38 6.62 0.71
C VAL A 524 -41.46 7.64 0.36
N GLU A 525 -42.16 7.44 -0.73
CA GLU A 525 -43.28 8.33 -1.15
C GLU A 525 -44.40 8.38 -0.09
N ALA A 526 -44.87 7.21 0.37
CA ALA A 526 -45.91 7.13 1.41
C ALA A 526 -45.47 7.80 2.71
N TYR A 527 -44.24 7.62 3.13
CA TYR A 527 -43.67 8.28 4.32
C TYR A 527 -43.66 9.80 4.18
N LEU A 528 -43.26 10.32 3.01
CA LEU A 528 -43.21 11.76 2.76
C LEU A 528 -44.59 12.40 2.70
N ILE A 529 -45.57 11.71 2.10
CA ILE A 529 -46.97 12.14 2.08
C ILE A 529 -47.52 12.17 3.51
N GLU A 530 -47.31 11.11 4.29
CA GLU A 530 -47.76 11.03 5.69
C GLU A 530 -47.15 12.15 6.56
N THR A 531 -45.85 12.47 6.33
CA THR A 531 -45.11 13.40 7.16
C THR A 531 -45.33 14.87 6.77
N LEU A 532 -45.47 15.14 5.47
CA LEU A 532 -45.50 16.52 4.91
C LEU A 532 -46.86 16.91 4.33
N GLY A 533 -47.86 16.00 4.31
CA GLY A 533 -49.11 16.19 3.64
C GLY A 533 -49.07 15.89 2.13
N GLU A 534 -50.19 15.66 1.53
CA GLU A 534 -50.37 15.26 0.12
C GLU A 534 -49.86 16.35 -0.84
N ASP A 535 -50.11 17.62 -0.53
CA ASP A 535 -49.70 18.76 -1.35
C ASP A 535 -48.18 18.90 -1.50
N VAL A 536 -47.41 18.52 -0.49
CA VAL A 536 -45.96 18.62 -0.49
C VAL A 536 -45.33 17.24 -0.83
N GLY A 537 -45.75 16.17 -0.12
CA GLY A 537 -45.18 14.84 -0.30
C GLY A 537 -45.41 14.29 -1.72
N GLY A 538 -46.59 14.57 -2.33
CA GLY A 538 -46.92 14.15 -3.69
C GLY A 538 -46.14 14.85 -4.80
N VAL A 539 -45.43 15.96 -4.51
CA VAL A 539 -44.60 16.68 -5.49
C VAL A 539 -43.47 15.78 -6.02
N LEU A 540 -42.95 14.88 -5.20
CA LEU A 540 -41.84 14.01 -5.55
C LEU A 540 -42.08 13.22 -6.86
N GLN A 541 -43.34 12.92 -7.20
CA GLN A 541 -43.68 12.11 -8.37
C GLN A 541 -43.85 12.92 -9.66
N THR A 542 -43.74 14.25 -9.61
CA THR A 542 -43.98 15.14 -10.75
C THR A 542 -43.05 14.83 -11.92
N GLY A 543 -43.61 14.46 -13.11
CA GLY A 543 -42.82 14.24 -14.34
C GLY A 543 -41.93 12.98 -14.36
N ARG A 544 -42.12 12.00 -13.48
CA ARG A 544 -41.33 10.74 -13.46
C ARG A 544 -42.24 9.52 -13.17
N SER A 545 -41.69 8.34 -13.34
CA SER A 545 -42.32 7.05 -13.07
C SER A 545 -41.41 6.11 -12.30
N ARG A 546 -41.96 5.13 -11.61
CA ARG A 546 -41.19 4.00 -11.04
C ARG A 546 -40.35 3.30 -12.10
N ASN A 547 -40.72 3.35 -13.39
CA ASN A 547 -39.97 2.67 -14.46
C ASN A 547 -38.60 3.31 -14.73
N ASP A 548 -38.56 4.64 -14.88
CA ASP A 548 -37.29 5.34 -15.10
C ASP A 548 -36.45 5.39 -13.82
N ILE A 549 -37.07 5.45 -12.63
CA ILE A 549 -36.38 5.36 -11.34
C ILE A 549 -35.69 3.98 -11.19
N ASN A 550 -36.42 2.87 -11.43
CA ASN A 550 -35.80 1.52 -11.35
C ASN A 550 -34.65 1.34 -12.35
N ALA A 551 -34.82 1.87 -13.58
CA ALA A 551 -33.76 1.83 -14.58
C ALA A 551 -32.53 2.63 -14.11
N ALA A 552 -32.73 3.83 -13.52
CA ALA A 552 -31.66 4.64 -12.98
C ALA A 552 -30.97 3.97 -11.78
N THR A 553 -31.74 3.41 -10.84
CA THR A 553 -31.19 2.66 -9.69
C THR A 553 -30.35 1.48 -10.15
N THR A 554 -30.79 0.71 -11.15
CA THR A 554 -29.99 -0.39 -11.73
C THR A 554 -28.67 0.11 -12.31
N LYS A 555 -28.64 1.28 -12.97
CA LYS A 555 -27.40 1.87 -13.50
C LYS A 555 -26.44 2.32 -12.39
N LEU A 556 -26.97 2.87 -11.28
CA LEU A 556 -26.14 3.20 -10.12
C LEU A 556 -25.60 1.94 -9.44
N HIS A 557 -26.38 0.88 -9.30
CA HIS A 557 -25.89 -0.43 -8.84
C HIS A 557 -24.80 -1.00 -9.75
N LEU A 558 -24.95 -0.89 -11.08
CA LEU A 558 -23.90 -1.29 -12.02
C LEU A 558 -22.63 -0.44 -11.86
N ARG A 559 -22.76 0.87 -11.63
CA ARG A 559 -21.63 1.79 -11.38
C ARG A 559 -20.84 1.36 -10.15
N ASP A 560 -21.53 1.09 -9.03
CA ASP A 560 -20.89 0.63 -7.80
C ASP A 560 -20.26 -0.75 -7.94
N ALA A 561 -20.97 -1.71 -8.54
CA ALA A 561 -20.46 -3.05 -8.77
C ALA A 561 -19.22 -3.03 -9.70
N THR A 562 -19.26 -2.21 -10.76
CA THR A 562 -18.10 -2.03 -11.66
C THR A 562 -16.92 -1.41 -10.92
N SER A 563 -17.15 -0.44 -10.02
CA SER A 563 -16.11 0.18 -9.20
C SER A 563 -15.43 -0.85 -8.28
N ARG A 564 -16.23 -1.68 -7.60
CA ARG A 564 -15.72 -2.75 -6.74
C ARG A 564 -14.95 -3.82 -7.54
N ALA A 565 -15.46 -4.19 -8.71
CA ALA A 565 -14.79 -5.14 -9.60
C ALA A 565 -13.41 -4.61 -10.05
N PHE A 566 -13.29 -3.33 -10.43
CA PHE A 566 -12.01 -2.71 -10.72
C PHE A 566 -11.06 -2.79 -9.51
N ASP A 567 -11.53 -2.41 -8.31
CA ASP A 567 -10.71 -2.46 -7.11
C ASP A 567 -10.18 -3.86 -6.80
N ALA A 568 -11.03 -4.88 -6.92
CA ALA A 568 -10.65 -6.28 -6.72
C ALA A 568 -9.61 -6.75 -7.76
N LEU A 569 -9.84 -6.45 -9.04
CA LEU A 569 -8.92 -6.81 -10.13
C LEU A 569 -7.56 -6.12 -9.99
N TRP A 570 -7.52 -4.83 -9.67
CA TRP A 570 -6.26 -4.11 -9.54
C TRP A 570 -5.44 -4.60 -8.34
N ARG A 571 -6.08 -4.97 -7.22
CA ARG A 571 -5.38 -5.60 -6.10
C ARG A 571 -4.74 -6.92 -6.52
N LEU A 572 -5.48 -7.78 -7.24
CA LEU A 572 -4.96 -9.05 -7.71
C LEU A 572 -3.84 -8.85 -8.77
N ARG A 573 -4.04 -7.96 -9.74
CA ARG A 573 -3.03 -7.65 -10.75
C ARG A 573 -1.75 -7.10 -10.13
N ARG A 574 -1.84 -6.20 -9.12
CA ARG A 574 -0.68 -5.73 -8.37
C ARG A 574 0.04 -6.87 -7.65
N SER A 575 -0.70 -7.77 -7.00
CA SER A 575 -0.12 -8.95 -6.34
C SER A 575 0.62 -9.86 -7.33
N LEU A 576 0.01 -10.14 -8.50
CA LEU A 576 0.65 -10.93 -9.57
C LEU A 576 1.93 -10.27 -10.08
N VAL A 577 1.90 -8.97 -10.38
CA VAL A 577 3.07 -8.22 -10.88
C VAL A 577 4.15 -8.12 -9.81
N PHE A 578 3.78 -7.86 -8.55
CA PHE A 578 4.71 -7.85 -7.43
C PHE A 578 5.41 -9.20 -7.24
N LYS A 579 4.64 -10.30 -7.20
CA LYS A 579 5.19 -11.66 -7.09
C LYS A 579 6.03 -12.02 -8.31
N ALA A 580 5.62 -11.61 -9.52
CA ALA A 580 6.40 -11.81 -10.74
C ALA A 580 7.75 -11.08 -10.67
N SER A 581 7.78 -9.82 -10.22
CA SER A 581 9.02 -9.06 -10.09
C SER A 581 10.03 -9.72 -9.13
N ALA A 582 9.54 -10.36 -8.06
CA ALA A 582 10.38 -11.12 -7.12
C ALA A 582 10.93 -12.43 -7.69
N ASN A 583 10.29 -12.97 -8.75
CA ASN A 583 10.57 -14.31 -9.28
C ASN A 583 11.04 -14.31 -10.75
N VAL A 584 11.65 -13.21 -11.23
CA VAL A 584 12.22 -13.12 -12.59
C VAL A 584 13.38 -14.11 -12.79
N ASP A 585 14.04 -14.48 -11.70
CA ASP A 585 15.18 -15.40 -11.65
C ASP A 585 14.78 -16.82 -11.16
N CYS A 586 13.48 -17.07 -10.96
CA CYS A 586 12.97 -18.37 -10.58
C CYS A 586 12.64 -19.18 -11.85
N ALA A 587 13.47 -20.16 -12.20
CA ALA A 587 13.16 -21.12 -13.27
C ALA A 587 11.83 -21.82 -12.96
N PHE A 588 10.99 -22.04 -13.99
CA PHE A 588 9.69 -22.68 -13.82
C PHE A 588 9.27 -23.38 -15.13
N PRO A 589 8.66 -24.59 -15.09
CA PRO A 589 8.27 -25.29 -16.31
C PRO A 589 7.05 -24.63 -16.99
N ILE A 590 7.11 -24.47 -18.31
CA ILE A 590 5.95 -24.16 -19.15
C ILE A 590 5.31 -25.48 -19.58
N TYR A 591 4.00 -25.61 -19.31
CA TYR A 591 3.22 -26.78 -19.68
C TYR A 591 2.43 -26.59 -20.99
N SER A 592 2.32 -27.62 -21.78
CA SER A 592 1.41 -27.73 -22.90
C SER A 592 0.70 -29.07 -22.83
N GLN A 593 -0.64 -29.10 -22.93
CA GLN A 593 -1.47 -30.31 -22.81
C GLN A 593 -1.15 -31.13 -21.52
N TYR A 594 -0.92 -30.42 -20.41
CA TYR A 594 -0.52 -30.98 -19.09
C TYR A 594 0.84 -31.72 -19.08
N GLN A 595 1.68 -31.53 -20.13
CA GLN A 595 3.03 -32.06 -20.18
C GLN A 595 4.06 -30.93 -20.12
N PRO A 596 5.19 -31.11 -19.42
CA PRO A 596 6.30 -30.17 -19.43
C PRO A 596 6.79 -29.97 -20.87
N ALA A 597 6.80 -28.75 -21.35
CA ALA A 597 7.11 -28.45 -22.75
C ALA A 597 8.43 -27.67 -22.89
N LEU A 598 8.59 -26.56 -22.16
CA LEU A 598 9.72 -25.64 -22.30
C LEU A 598 10.18 -25.14 -20.94
N PRO A 599 11.45 -24.71 -20.82
CA PRO A 599 11.90 -23.97 -19.66
C PRO A 599 11.35 -22.54 -19.71
N GLY A 600 10.80 -22.07 -18.60
CA GLY A 600 10.30 -20.74 -18.40
C GLY A 600 10.72 -20.17 -17.05
N THR A 601 10.01 -19.14 -16.59
CA THR A 601 10.15 -18.59 -15.22
C THR A 601 8.79 -18.45 -14.56
N LEU A 602 8.76 -18.45 -13.23
CA LEU A 602 7.53 -18.20 -12.47
C LEU A 602 6.99 -16.79 -12.79
N ALA A 603 7.87 -15.80 -12.98
CA ALA A 603 7.49 -14.46 -13.40
C ALA A 603 6.73 -14.47 -14.74
N HIS A 604 7.21 -15.23 -15.73
CA HIS A 604 6.55 -15.34 -17.03
C HIS A 604 5.13 -15.91 -16.92
N GLN A 605 4.95 -16.94 -16.08
CA GLN A 605 3.65 -17.55 -15.82
C GLN A 605 2.67 -16.57 -15.13
N LEU A 606 3.14 -15.83 -14.10
CA LEU A 606 2.31 -14.86 -13.37
C LEU A 606 1.92 -13.66 -14.23
N LEU A 607 2.83 -13.16 -15.08
CA LEU A 607 2.54 -12.10 -16.05
C LEU A 607 1.53 -12.51 -17.13
N ALA A 608 1.45 -13.79 -17.48
CA ALA A 608 0.43 -14.28 -18.40
C ALA A 608 -0.98 -14.16 -17.79
N PHE A 609 -1.14 -14.42 -16.47
CA PHE A 609 -2.41 -14.21 -15.77
C PHE A 609 -2.73 -12.72 -15.61
N ASP A 610 -1.72 -11.86 -15.31
CA ASP A 610 -1.93 -10.41 -15.30
C ASP A 610 -2.42 -9.90 -16.66
N GLY A 611 -1.80 -10.35 -17.77
CA GLY A 611 -2.23 -9.99 -19.11
C GLY A 611 -3.66 -10.39 -19.42
N ALA A 612 -4.08 -11.60 -19.01
CA ALA A 612 -5.46 -12.04 -19.16
C ALA A 612 -6.44 -11.14 -18.37
N LEU A 613 -6.12 -10.82 -17.11
CA LEU A 613 -6.95 -9.90 -16.31
C LEU A 613 -6.94 -8.46 -16.83
N ALA A 614 -5.86 -8.01 -17.50
CA ALA A 614 -5.82 -6.70 -18.15
C ALA A 614 -6.84 -6.61 -19.29
N HIS A 615 -6.98 -7.66 -20.10
CA HIS A 615 -8.02 -7.72 -21.15
C HIS A 615 -9.43 -7.58 -20.57
N GLU A 616 -9.72 -8.24 -19.43
CA GLU A 616 -11.03 -8.16 -18.79
C GLU A 616 -11.23 -6.77 -18.12
N THR A 617 -10.17 -6.12 -17.67
CA THR A 617 -10.22 -4.73 -17.19
C THR A 617 -10.70 -3.79 -18.31
N HIS A 618 -10.20 -3.96 -19.53
CA HIS A 618 -10.65 -3.15 -20.69
C HIS A 618 -12.11 -3.45 -21.07
N ALA A 619 -12.57 -4.70 -20.92
CA ALA A 619 -13.98 -5.04 -21.14
C ALA A 619 -14.89 -4.31 -20.13
N LEU A 620 -14.46 -4.14 -18.86
CA LEU A 620 -15.18 -3.35 -17.87
C LEU A 620 -15.24 -1.85 -18.23
N PHE A 621 -14.20 -1.27 -18.81
CA PHE A 621 -14.27 0.12 -19.29
C PHE A 621 -15.32 0.31 -20.39
N ALA A 622 -15.49 -0.68 -21.28
CA ALA A 622 -16.50 -0.63 -22.32
C ALA A 622 -17.95 -0.60 -21.76
N LEU A 623 -18.16 -1.03 -20.52
CA LEU A 623 -19.48 -0.96 -19.87
C LEU A 623 -19.99 0.48 -19.68
N PHE A 624 -19.11 1.46 -19.55
CA PHE A 624 -19.54 2.83 -19.28
C PHE A 624 -20.40 3.42 -20.39
N GLN A 625 -20.26 3.00 -21.65
CA GLN A 625 -21.19 3.37 -22.72
C GLN A 625 -22.65 2.92 -22.46
N HIS A 626 -22.86 1.89 -21.62
CA HIS A 626 -24.19 1.43 -21.22
C HIS A 626 -24.63 2.01 -19.87
N ILE A 627 -23.70 2.26 -18.96
CA ILE A 627 -23.96 2.74 -17.59
C ILE A 627 -24.23 4.25 -17.59
N ASP A 628 -23.47 5.04 -18.36
CA ASP A 628 -23.46 6.50 -18.27
C ASP A 628 -24.53 7.22 -19.10
N VAL A 629 -25.59 6.53 -19.43
CA VAL A 629 -26.78 7.09 -20.08
C VAL A 629 -27.91 7.17 -19.05
N CYS A 630 -28.36 8.39 -18.71
CA CYS A 630 -29.36 8.65 -17.68
C CYS A 630 -30.77 8.32 -18.17
N PRO A 631 -31.53 7.43 -17.52
CA PRO A 631 -32.91 7.12 -17.92
C PRO A 631 -33.97 8.07 -17.32
N LEU A 632 -33.61 8.94 -16.32
CA LEU A 632 -34.55 9.85 -15.70
C LEU A 632 -35.07 10.87 -16.70
N GLY A 633 -36.38 11.06 -16.71
CA GLY A 633 -37.13 11.84 -17.69
C GLY A 633 -37.83 11.00 -18.74
N ALA A 634 -37.55 9.68 -18.80
CA ALA A 634 -38.22 8.75 -19.69
C ALA A 634 -39.67 8.45 -19.22
N GLY A 635 -39.98 8.72 -17.96
CA GLY A 635 -41.29 8.44 -17.37
C GLY A 635 -41.65 6.95 -17.45
N ALA A 636 -42.84 6.63 -17.90
CA ALA A 636 -43.28 5.26 -18.08
C ALA A 636 -42.77 4.58 -19.38
N GLY A 637 -41.96 5.29 -20.17
CA GLY A 637 -41.49 4.88 -21.49
C GLY A 637 -41.94 5.77 -22.64
N GLY A 638 -42.67 6.84 -22.36
CA GLY A 638 -43.21 7.80 -23.34
C GLY A 638 -42.79 9.25 -23.05
N GLY A 639 -41.85 9.45 -22.10
CA GLY A 639 -41.49 10.80 -21.65
C GLY A 639 -42.60 11.48 -20.83
N THR A 640 -42.61 12.82 -20.84
CA THR A 640 -43.60 13.66 -20.14
C THR A 640 -43.90 14.92 -20.95
N THR A 641 -45.07 15.53 -20.70
CA THR A 641 -45.50 16.81 -21.30
C THR A 641 -44.92 18.02 -20.53
N LEU A 642 -44.34 17.81 -19.37
CA LEU A 642 -43.74 18.84 -18.53
C LEU A 642 -42.35 19.25 -19.09
N PRO A 643 -41.97 20.53 -19.02
CA PRO A 643 -40.68 21.04 -19.52
C PRO A 643 -39.52 20.73 -18.52
N ILE A 644 -39.31 19.43 -18.26
CA ILE A 644 -38.20 18.96 -17.43
C ILE A 644 -36.89 19.18 -18.12
N ASP A 645 -35.76 19.24 -17.32
CA ASP A 645 -34.40 19.35 -17.82
C ASP A 645 -33.59 18.05 -17.52
N PRO A 646 -33.66 17.04 -18.42
CA PRO A 646 -32.91 15.80 -18.24
C PRO A 646 -31.37 15.99 -18.28
N GLU A 647 -30.86 16.99 -19.04
CA GLU A 647 -29.43 17.26 -19.08
C GLU A 647 -28.92 17.79 -17.74
N PHE A 648 -29.68 18.64 -17.07
CA PHE A 648 -29.36 19.11 -15.72
C PHE A 648 -29.35 17.95 -14.73
N VAL A 649 -30.34 17.05 -14.79
CA VAL A 649 -30.35 15.84 -13.95
C VAL A 649 -29.12 14.96 -14.21
N CYS A 650 -28.68 14.79 -15.47
CA CYS A 650 -27.46 14.07 -15.83
C CYS A 650 -26.23 14.66 -15.13
N ARG A 651 -26.07 15.98 -15.19
CA ARG A 651 -24.93 16.67 -14.51
C ARG A 651 -24.96 16.47 -13.01
N LEU A 652 -26.13 16.52 -12.37
CA LEU A 652 -26.30 16.32 -10.92
C LEU A 652 -26.02 14.88 -10.44
N LEU A 653 -26.12 13.91 -11.34
CA LEU A 653 -25.90 12.48 -11.06
C LEU A 653 -24.62 11.91 -11.68
N GLY A 654 -23.87 12.74 -12.42
CA GLY A 654 -22.61 12.33 -13.07
C GLY A 654 -22.80 11.32 -14.19
N PHE A 655 -23.95 11.35 -14.90
CA PHE A 655 -24.14 10.65 -16.16
C PHE A 655 -23.58 11.50 -17.32
N GLU A 656 -23.19 10.84 -18.40
CA GLU A 656 -22.59 11.52 -19.55
C GLU A 656 -23.65 12.21 -20.42
N GLN A 657 -24.81 11.56 -20.59
CA GLN A 657 -25.91 12.08 -21.41
C GLN A 657 -27.26 11.51 -20.99
N PRO A 658 -28.38 12.20 -21.28
CA PRO A 658 -29.72 11.63 -21.14
C PRO A 658 -29.97 10.55 -22.19
N ALA A 659 -30.89 9.61 -21.89
CA ALA A 659 -31.25 8.56 -22.83
C ALA A 659 -31.94 9.17 -24.08
N PRO A 660 -31.46 8.84 -25.29
CA PRO A 660 -32.01 9.42 -26.52
C PRO A 660 -33.43 8.89 -26.89
N ASN A 661 -33.80 7.77 -26.29
CA ASN A 661 -35.14 7.17 -26.49
C ASN A 661 -35.72 6.70 -25.15
N SER A 662 -36.88 7.20 -24.81
CA SER A 662 -37.54 6.95 -23.52
C SER A 662 -38.00 5.50 -23.33
N LEU A 663 -38.37 4.79 -24.40
CA LEU A 663 -38.71 3.37 -24.30
C LEU A 663 -37.46 2.52 -24.06
N ASP A 664 -36.39 2.78 -24.79
CA ASP A 664 -35.10 2.11 -24.59
C ASP A 664 -34.56 2.36 -23.17
N ALA A 665 -34.69 3.57 -22.66
CA ALA A 665 -34.25 3.94 -21.31
C ALA A 665 -34.84 3.04 -20.21
N VAL A 666 -36.09 2.64 -20.32
CA VAL A 666 -36.81 1.83 -19.32
C VAL A 666 -36.82 0.33 -19.63
N ALA A 667 -36.58 -0.07 -20.88
CA ALA A 667 -36.65 -1.47 -21.31
C ALA A 667 -35.29 -2.13 -21.40
N ASN A 668 -34.26 -1.39 -21.81
CA ASN A 668 -32.93 -1.92 -22.07
C ASN A 668 -32.21 -2.37 -20.80
N ARG A 669 -31.73 -3.61 -20.80
CA ARG A 669 -30.92 -4.22 -19.73
C ARG A 669 -29.59 -4.77 -20.25
N SER A 670 -29.18 -4.35 -21.44
CA SER A 670 -27.90 -4.79 -22.03
C SER A 670 -26.70 -4.54 -21.10
N GLY A 671 -26.68 -3.43 -20.34
CA GLY A 671 -25.64 -3.15 -19.36
C GLY A 671 -25.49 -4.24 -18.28
N VAL A 672 -26.62 -4.84 -17.84
CA VAL A 672 -26.59 -5.95 -16.86
C VAL A 672 -25.99 -7.21 -17.51
N VAL A 673 -26.44 -7.55 -18.75
CA VAL A 673 -25.91 -8.72 -19.48
C VAL A 673 -24.41 -8.58 -19.72
N HIS A 674 -23.94 -7.41 -20.17
CA HIS A 674 -22.52 -7.16 -20.40
C HIS A 674 -21.70 -7.22 -19.12
N PHE A 675 -22.22 -6.64 -18.01
CA PHE A 675 -21.55 -6.73 -16.71
C PHE A 675 -21.42 -8.19 -16.25
N LEU A 676 -22.50 -8.97 -16.28
CA LEU A 676 -22.46 -10.38 -15.87
C LEU A 676 -21.57 -11.23 -16.78
N SER A 677 -21.51 -10.91 -18.09
CA SER A 677 -20.57 -11.54 -19.04
C SER A 677 -19.12 -11.23 -18.69
N ALA A 678 -18.80 -9.97 -18.34
CA ALA A 678 -17.46 -9.60 -17.91
C ALA A 678 -17.08 -10.28 -16.60
N MET A 679 -17.99 -10.33 -15.60
CA MET A 679 -17.75 -11.07 -14.35
C MET A 679 -17.50 -12.56 -14.60
N ASN A 680 -18.24 -13.18 -15.53
CA ASN A 680 -18.00 -14.57 -15.90
C ASN A 680 -16.64 -14.77 -16.58
N ALA A 681 -16.22 -13.88 -17.47
CA ALA A 681 -14.90 -13.96 -18.12
C ALA A 681 -13.77 -13.82 -17.10
N ILE A 682 -13.88 -12.88 -16.14
CA ILE A 682 -12.96 -12.76 -15.02
C ILE A 682 -12.94 -14.05 -14.19
N GLY A 683 -14.11 -14.61 -13.88
CA GLY A 683 -14.24 -15.88 -13.16
C GLY A 683 -13.49 -17.02 -13.85
N LEU A 684 -13.55 -17.11 -15.19
CA LEU A 684 -12.81 -18.13 -15.96
C LEU A 684 -11.29 -17.97 -15.77
N VAL A 685 -10.74 -16.75 -15.78
CA VAL A 685 -9.31 -16.51 -15.53
C VAL A 685 -8.93 -16.93 -14.11
N LEU A 686 -9.74 -16.54 -13.09
CA LEU A 686 -9.52 -16.91 -11.70
C LEU A 686 -9.57 -18.43 -11.48
N SER A 687 -10.52 -19.11 -12.12
CA SER A 687 -10.64 -20.57 -12.04
C SER A 687 -9.42 -21.28 -12.65
N ARG A 688 -8.88 -20.78 -13.77
CA ARG A 688 -7.67 -21.31 -14.39
C ARG A 688 -6.43 -21.07 -13.54
N LEU A 689 -6.28 -19.88 -12.97
CA LEU A 689 -5.21 -19.58 -12.00
C LEU A 689 -5.27 -20.55 -10.81
N ALA A 690 -6.45 -20.70 -10.22
CA ALA A 690 -6.65 -21.62 -9.10
C ALA A 690 -6.38 -23.08 -9.47
N GLN A 691 -6.73 -23.51 -10.69
CA GLN A 691 -6.44 -24.86 -11.18
C GLN A 691 -4.92 -25.11 -11.28
N ASP A 692 -4.15 -24.14 -11.81
CA ASP A 692 -2.69 -24.25 -11.88
C ASP A 692 -2.09 -24.29 -10.47
N LEU A 693 -2.51 -23.41 -9.55
CA LEU A 693 -2.07 -23.40 -8.15
C LEU A 693 -2.35 -24.75 -7.47
N GLN A 694 -3.53 -25.36 -7.73
CA GLN A 694 -3.87 -26.66 -7.16
C GLN A 694 -2.93 -27.75 -7.64
N ILE A 695 -2.64 -27.79 -8.94
CA ILE A 695 -1.72 -28.78 -9.55
C ILE A 695 -0.30 -28.58 -8.95
N TRP A 696 0.19 -27.34 -8.95
CA TRP A 696 1.56 -27.05 -8.50
C TRP A 696 1.80 -27.37 -7.00
N THR A 697 0.75 -27.34 -6.17
CA THR A 697 0.82 -27.63 -4.74
C THR A 697 0.61 -29.11 -4.37
N THR A 698 0.24 -29.99 -5.33
CA THR A 698 0.13 -31.45 -5.06
C THR A 698 1.48 -32.05 -4.72
N ALA A 699 1.48 -33.15 -3.95
CA ALA A 699 2.70 -33.87 -3.58
C ALA A 699 3.47 -34.40 -4.79
N GLU A 700 2.76 -34.74 -5.88
CA GLU A 700 3.34 -35.27 -7.14
C GLU A 700 4.13 -34.20 -7.89
N PHE A 701 3.60 -32.96 -7.97
CA PHE A 701 4.29 -31.85 -8.62
C PHE A 701 5.23 -31.14 -7.65
N ALA A 702 4.70 -30.70 -6.50
CA ALA A 702 5.43 -30.00 -5.44
C ALA A 702 6.34 -28.88 -5.97
N LEU A 703 5.83 -28.11 -6.96
CA LEU A 703 6.56 -27.00 -7.57
C LEU A 703 6.50 -25.74 -6.72
N VAL A 704 5.42 -25.60 -5.95
CA VAL A 704 5.21 -24.48 -5.04
C VAL A 704 4.62 -24.97 -3.72
N SER A 705 4.80 -24.20 -2.66
CA SER A 705 4.16 -24.40 -1.36
C SER A 705 3.33 -23.18 -0.95
N LEU A 706 2.39 -23.40 -0.02
CA LEU A 706 1.57 -22.37 0.59
C LEU A 706 1.80 -22.39 2.11
N PRO A 707 1.78 -21.25 2.79
CA PRO A 707 1.87 -21.17 4.26
C PRO A 707 0.80 -22.01 4.95
N ALA A 708 1.11 -22.50 6.14
CA ALA A 708 0.18 -23.31 6.94
C ALA A 708 -1.13 -22.59 7.23
N ALA A 709 -1.10 -21.25 7.38
CA ALA A 709 -2.29 -20.42 7.58
C ALA A 709 -3.25 -20.39 6.38
N LEU A 710 -2.78 -20.75 5.18
CA LEU A 710 -3.58 -20.79 3.93
C LEU A 710 -3.96 -22.23 3.54
N THR A 711 -3.65 -23.23 4.36
CA THR A 711 -3.95 -24.65 4.12
C THR A 711 -4.77 -25.22 5.26
N GLY A 712 -5.61 -26.21 4.97
CA GLY A 712 -6.40 -26.93 6.00
C GLY A 712 -5.79 -28.28 6.34
N GLY A 713 -5.81 -28.66 7.62
CA GLY A 713 -5.48 -30.00 8.07
C GLY A 713 -6.58 -31.02 7.74
N SER A 714 -6.31 -32.30 8.04
CA SER A 714 -7.31 -33.37 7.98
C SER A 714 -7.62 -33.83 9.42
N SER A 715 -8.91 -34.02 9.71
CA SER A 715 -9.35 -34.54 11.00
C SER A 715 -8.95 -36.03 11.25
N MET A 716 -8.57 -36.74 10.18
CA MET A 716 -8.26 -38.17 10.20
C MET A 716 -6.82 -38.50 9.79
N LEU A 717 -6.25 -37.66 8.89
CA LEU A 717 -4.93 -37.92 8.27
C LEU A 717 -3.95 -36.81 8.69
N PRO A 718 -3.13 -37.03 9.74
CA PRO A 718 -2.31 -35.96 10.32
C PRO A 718 -1.27 -35.36 9.37
N GLN A 719 -0.81 -36.12 8.36
CA GLN A 719 0.16 -35.66 7.37
C GLN A 719 -0.46 -34.85 6.21
N LYS A 720 -1.81 -34.82 6.10
CA LYS A 720 -2.49 -34.24 4.94
C LYS A 720 -2.70 -32.74 5.11
N LYS A 721 -2.18 -31.97 4.14
CA LYS A 721 -2.41 -30.50 4.01
C LYS A 721 -3.26 -30.24 2.77
N ASN A 722 -4.42 -29.61 2.93
CA ASN A 722 -5.37 -29.36 1.84
C ASN A 722 -5.31 -27.89 1.42
N PRO A 723 -5.07 -27.56 0.13
CA PRO A 723 -5.14 -26.19 -0.37
C PRO A 723 -6.61 -25.76 -0.60
N PHE A 724 -7.48 -25.87 0.44
CA PHE A 724 -8.92 -25.66 0.33
C PHE A 724 -9.33 -24.27 -0.12
N LEU A 725 -8.48 -23.25 0.13
CA LEU A 725 -8.71 -21.87 -0.36
C LEU A 725 -8.62 -21.79 -1.89
N VAL A 726 -7.82 -22.62 -2.52
CA VAL A 726 -7.77 -22.75 -3.99
C VAL A 726 -9.09 -23.29 -4.53
N GLU A 727 -9.69 -24.26 -3.83
CA GLU A 727 -11.01 -24.80 -4.17
C GLU A 727 -12.12 -23.78 -3.95
N PHE A 728 -12.02 -22.93 -2.89
CA PHE A 728 -12.91 -21.82 -2.66
C PHE A 728 -12.91 -20.83 -3.83
N VAL A 729 -11.72 -20.43 -4.32
CA VAL A 729 -11.61 -19.55 -5.50
C VAL A 729 -12.34 -20.14 -6.70
N LYS A 730 -12.17 -21.44 -7.01
CA LYS A 730 -12.86 -22.11 -8.12
C LYS A 730 -14.37 -22.11 -7.92
N SER A 731 -14.85 -22.36 -6.72
CA SER A 731 -16.27 -22.36 -6.39
C SER A 731 -16.89 -20.97 -6.61
N ARG A 732 -16.25 -19.91 -6.08
CA ARG A 732 -16.74 -18.53 -6.24
C ARG A 732 -16.69 -18.05 -7.69
N ALA A 733 -15.65 -18.42 -8.43
CA ALA A 733 -15.44 -18.07 -9.84
C ALA A 733 -16.55 -18.60 -10.78
N GLY A 734 -17.27 -19.65 -10.39
CA GLY A 734 -18.40 -20.18 -11.16
C GLY A 734 -19.75 -19.46 -10.97
N VAL A 735 -19.89 -18.67 -9.89
CA VAL A 735 -21.17 -17.99 -9.55
C VAL A 735 -21.66 -17.03 -10.65
N PRO A 736 -20.82 -16.20 -11.27
CA PRO A 736 -21.26 -15.27 -12.32
C PRO A 736 -21.91 -15.96 -13.54
N PHE A 737 -21.49 -17.17 -13.88
CA PHE A 737 -22.12 -17.96 -14.96
C PHE A 737 -23.60 -18.25 -14.65
N GLY A 738 -23.91 -18.67 -13.40
CA GLY A 738 -25.29 -18.90 -12.98
C GLY A 738 -26.12 -17.60 -13.01
N ALA A 739 -25.55 -16.47 -12.57
CA ALA A 739 -26.21 -15.18 -12.63
C ALA A 739 -26.48 -14.71 -14.06
N LEU A 740 -25.51 -14.88 -14.98
CA LEU A 740 -25.67 -14.56 -16.41
C LEU A 740 -26.76 -15.43 -17.07
N ALA A 741 -26.78 -16.73 -16.79
CA ALA A 741 -27.78 -17.65 -17.30
C ALA A 741 -29.21 -17.27 -16.82
N SER A 742 -29.35 -16.95 -15.52
CA SER A 742 -30.63 -16.51 -14.92
C SER A 742 -31.10 -15.19 -15.54
N CYS A 743 -30.21 -14.20 -15.71
CA CYS A 743 -30.50 -12.92 -16.35
C CYS A 743 -30.97 -13.12 -17.81
N SER A 744 -30.25 -13.92 -18.58
CA SER A 744 -30.56 -14.20 -19.99
C SER A 744 -31.91 -14.92 -20.15
N ALA A 745 -32.18 -15.89 -19.26
CA ALA A 745 -33.46 -16.62 -19.24
C ALA A 745 -34.65 -15.71 -18.89
N ALA A 746 -34.50 -14.77 -17.99
CA ALA A 746 -35.54 -13.79 -17.63
C ALA A 746 -35.80 -12.81 -18.79
N LEU A 747 -34.74 -12.17 -19.32
CA LEU A 747 -34.84 -11.16 -20.38
C LEU A 747 -35.38 -11.74 -21.72
N GLY A 748 -35.02 -12.97 -22.05
CA GLY A 748 -35.43 -13.63 -23.29
C GLY A 748 -36.95 -13.91 -23.39
N LYS A 749 -37.69 -13.75 -22.30
CA LYS A 749 -39.12 -13.98 -22.22
C LYS A 749 -39.97 -12.71 -22.10
N THR A 750 -39.32 -11.54 -21.97
CA THR A 750 -40.00 -10.26 -21.80
C THR A 750 -40.14 -9.51 -23.12
N PRO A 751 -41.30 -8.85 -23.37
CA PRO A 751 -41.40 -7.88 -24.46
C PRO A 751 -40.48 -6.67 -24.15
N TYR A 752 -40.20 -5.86 -25.19
CA TYR A 752 -39.30 -4.69 -25.03
C TYR A 752 -40.02 -3.57 -24.29
N THR A 753 -40.12 -3.71 -22.98
CA THR A 753 -40.78 -2.80 -22.02
C THR A 753 -40.19 -2.99 -20.62
N ASN A 754 -40.56 -2.11 -19.68
CA ASN A 754 -40.28 -2.38 -18.27
C ASN A 754 -41.19 -3.50 -17.76
N SER A 755 -40.63 -4.54 -17.17
CA SER A 755 -41.33 -5.64 -16.52
C SER A 755 -40.73 -5.96 -15.18
N PHE A 756 -41.45 -6.67 -14.30
CA PHE A 756 -40.94 -7.01 -12.96
C PHE A 756 -39.68 -7.86 -13.01
N GLU A 757 -39.64 -8.87 -13.85
CA GLU A 757 -38.51 -9.80 -14.00
C GLU A 757 -37.25 -9.12 -14.57
N ALA A 758 -37.41 -8.03 -15.32
CA ALA A 758 -36.32 -7.20 -15.84
C ALA A 758 -35.93 -6.01 -14.91
N GLY A 759 -36.57 -5.90 -13.75
CA GLY A 759 -36.38 -4.84 -12.76
C GLY A 759 -35.51 -5.23 -11.58
N SER A 760 -35.98 -5.02 -10.35
CA SER A 760 -35.25 -5.22 -9.09
C SER A 760 -34.56 -6.59 -8.95
N PRO A 761 -35.09 -7.74 -9.44
CA PRO A 761 -34.40 -9.02 -9.37
C PRO A 761 -33.04 -9.01 -10.05
N MET A 762 -32.81 -8.15 -11.06
CA MET A 762 -31.52 -8.02 -11.73
C MET A 762 -30.45 -7.45 -10.79
N ASN A 763 -30.80 -6.54 -9.87
CA ASN A 763 -29.86 -5.97 -8.91
C ASN A 763 -29.27 -7.05 -7.99
N GLY A 764 -30.09 -8.06 -7.61
CA GLY A 764 -29.61 -9.22 -6.84
C GLY A 764 -28.56 -10.06 -7.60
N LEU A 765 -28.76 -10.26 -8.91
CA LEU A 765 -27.77 -10.99 -9.74
C LEU A 765 -26.47 -10.20 -9.91
N ILE A 766 -26.54 -8.87 -10.08
CA ILE A 766 -25.38 -7.98 -10.12
C ILE A 766 -24.57 -8.10 -8.80
N ALA A 767 -25.28 -7.95 -7.66
CA ALA A 767 -24.64 -8.01 -6.35
C ALA A 767 -23.99 -9.37 -6.08
N GLN A 768 -24.68 -10.47 -6.40
CA GLN A 768 -24.19 -11.84 -6.23
C GLN A 768 -22.93 -12.11 -7.06
N ALA A 769 -22.93 -11.73 -8.34
CA ALA A 769 -21.80 -11.94 -9.24
C ALA A 769 -20.59 -11.09 -8.82
N CYS A 770 -20.83 -9.82 -8.45
CA CYS A 770 -19.78 -8.92 -7.98
C CYS A 770 -19.12 -9.45 -6.70
N ALA A 771 -19.90 -9.77 -5.66
CA ALA A 771 -19.39 -10.29 -4.40
C ALA A 771 -18.60 -11.59 -4.59
N ALA A 772 -19.05 -12.47 -5.48
CA ALA A 772 -18.34 -13.72 -5.77
C ALA A 772 -16.96 -13.47 -6.38
N ILE A 773 -16.83 -12.51 -7.29
CA ILE A 773 -15.53 -12.15 -7.88
C ILE A 773 -14.64 -11.39 -6.88
N GLU A 774 -15.20 -10.50 -6.07
CA GLU A 774 -14.47 -9.82 -4.99
C GLU A 774 -13.85 -10.82 -4.00
N ASP A 775 -14.65 -11.80 -3.53
CA ASP A 775 -14.20 -12.88 -2.63
C ASP A 775 -13.09 -13.73 -3.28
N ALA A 776 -13.33 -14.18 -4.52
CA ALA A 776 -12.35 -15.00 -5.25
C ALA A 776 -11.03 -14.25 -5.47
N ALA A 777 -11.09 -12.98 -5.88
CA ALA A 777 -9.91 -12.15 -6.09
C ALA A 777 -9.17 -11.87 -4.76
N ALA A 778 -9.89 -11.58 -3.68
CA ALA A 778 -9.29 -11.34 -2.36
C ALA A 778 -8.54 -12.57 -1.82
N VAL A 779 -9.13 -13.78 -1.99
CA VAL A 779 -8.45 -15.02 -1.62
C VAL A 779 -7.28 -15.33 -2.56
N ALA A 780 -7.42 -15.06 -3.87
CA ALA A 780 -6.33 -15.24 -4.84
C ALA A 780 -5.13 -14.33 -4.52
N VAL A 781 -5.35 -13.09 -4.05
CA VAL A 781 -4.27 -12.20 -3.58
C VAL A 781 -3.47 -12.86 -2.46
N LEU A 782 -4.15 -13.41 -1.44
CA LEU A 782 -3.47 -14.07 -0.32
C LEU A 782 -2.69 -15.32 -0.75
N LEU A 783 -3.25 -16.10 -1.68
CA LEU A 783 -2.58 -17.27 -2.25
C LEU A 783 -1.33 -16.89 -3.03
N ILE A 784 -1.39 -15.85 -3.86
CA ILE A 784 -0.26 -15.36 -4.65
C ILE A 784 0.81 -14.74 -3.74
N ASP A 785 0.41 -13.90 -2.77
CA ASP A 785 1.36 -13.27 -1.84
C ASP A 785 2.08 -14.31 -0.99
N GLY A 786 1.37 -15.37 -0.55
CA GLY A 786 1.93 -16.45 0.25
C GLY A 786 2.61 -17.58 -0.54
N LEU A 787 2.61 -17.53 -1.86
CA LEU A 787 3.19 -18.59 -2.70
C LEU A 787 4.72 -18.61 -2.57
N GLU A 788 5.30 -19.79 -2.36
CA GLU A 788 6.75 -20.01 -2.34
C GLU A 788 7.16 -21.07 -3.38
N ALA A 789 8.18 -20.77 -4.17
CA ALA A 789 8.70 -21.69 -5.19
C ALA A 789 9.65 -22.72 -4.55
N ALA A 790 9.44 -23.98 -4.84
CA ALA A 790 10.33 -25.08 -4.40
C ALA A 790 11.49 -25.25 -5.42
N GLN A 791 12.45 -24.31 -5.43
CA GLN A 791 13.46 -24.18 -6.49
C GLN A 791 14.22 -25.47 -6.76
N ALA A 792 14.66 -26.20 -5.73
CA ALA A 792 15.40 -27.46 -5.90
C ALA A 792 14.54 -28.54 -6.61
N ARG A 793 13.24 -28.61 -6.28
CA ARG A 793 12.30 -29.53 -6.92
C ARG A 793 12.01 -29.10 -8.35
N ILE A 794 11.86 -27.82 -8.62
CA ILE A 794 11.66 -27.27 -9.96
C ILE A 794 12.86 -27.56 -10.84
N ASP A 795 14.07 -27.33 -10.36
CA ASP A 795 15.32 -27.58 -11.10
C ASP A 795 15.49 -29.06 -11.45
N ALA A 796 15.18 -29.97 -10.50
CA ALA A 796 15.20 -31.41 -10.76
C ALA A 796 14.16 -31.79 -11.83
N HIS A 797 12.92 -31.28 -11.69
CA HIS A 797 11.84 -31.54 -12.63
C HIS A 797 12.17 -31.06 -14.06
N LEU A 798 12.75 -29.86 -14.20
CA LEU A 798 13.19 -29.34 -15.51
C LEU A 798 14.30 -30.18 -16.15
N ARG A 799 15.22 -30.75 -15.35
CA ARG A 799 16.27 -31.64 -15.83
C ARG A 799 15.72 -33.02 -16.27
N ASP A 800 14.78 -33.56 -15.48
CA ASP A 800 14.24 -34.91 -15.71
C ASP A 800 13.31 -35.00 -16.93
N THR A 801 12.64 -33.89 -17.29
CA THR A 801 11.55 -33.89 -18.29
C THR A 801 11.98 -33.56 -19.71
N GLY A 802 13.27 -33.27 -19.95
CA GLY A 802 13.80 -33.03 -21.30
C GLY A 802 13.27 -31.78 -22.00
N VAL A 803 12.84 -30.77 -21.25
CA VAL A 803 12.23 -29.51 -21.74
C VAL A 803 13.15 -28.68 -22.66
N VAL A 804 14.43 -28.99 -22.72
CA VAL A 804 15.42 -28.31 -23.59
C VAL A 804 15.51 -28.94 -25.00
N ALA A 805 14.76 -30.00 -25.29
CA ALA A 805 14.86 -30.73 -26.56
C ALA A 805 14.67 -29.84 -27.79
N MET A 806 13.70 -28.88 -27.72
CA MET A 806 13.48 -27.94 -28.82
C MET A 806 14.70 -27.03 -29.03
N ALA A 807 15.24 -26.46 -27.98
CA ALA A 807 16.40 -25.56 -28.05
C ALA A 807 17.65 -26.30 -28.57
N VAL A 808 17.82 -27.59 -28.24
CA VAL A 808 18.90 -28.45 -28.81
C VAL A 808 18.66 -28.63 -30.30
N ALA A 809 17.42 -28.90 -30.77
CA ALA A 809 17.13 -29.00 -32.21
C ALA A 809 17.44 -27.66 -32.92
N GLU A 810 17.04 -26.53 -32.40
CA GLU A 810 17.35 -25.18 -32.93
C GLU A 810 18.87 -24.92 -32.99
N SER A 811 19.62 -25.32 -31.96
CA SER A 811 21.06 -25.23 -31.93
C SER A 811 21.70 -26.05 -33.05
N LEU A 812 21.18 -27.26 -33.35
CA LEU A 812 21.65 -28.09 -34.47
C LEU A 812 21.36 -27.43 -35.82
N VAL A 813 20.24 -26.76 -36.00
CA VAL A 813 19.92 -25.96 -37.22
C VAL A 813 21.01 -24.92 -37.46
N VAL A 814 21.35 -24.14 -36.44
CA VAL A 814 22.33 -23.05 -36.52
C VAL A 814 23.75 -23.58 -36.67
N ARG A 815 24.16 -24.52 -35.83
CA ARG A 815 25.57 -25.01 -35.78
C ARG A 815 25.92 -25.95 -36.92
N ARG A 816 24.95 -26.73 -37.42
CA ARG A 816 25.19 -27.75 -38.45
C ARG A 816 24.54 -27.42 -39.79
N SER A 817 23.88 -26.27 -39.93
CA SER A 817 23.21 -25.82 -41.14
C SER A 817 22.27 -26.88 -41.76
N ILE A 818 21.56 -27.62 -40.88
CA ILE A 818 20.57 -28.61 -41.32
C ILE A 818 19.16 -28.04 -41.14
N ASP A 819 18.20 -28.56 -41.90
CA ASP A 819 16.80 -28.14 -41.72
C ASP A 819 16.24 -28.58 -40.37
N PHE A 820 15.24 -27.84 -39.91
CA PHE A 820 14.64 -28.06 -38.58
C PHE A 820 14.01 -29.47 -38.45
N ARG A 821 13.41 -30.00 -39.51
CA ARG A 821 12.77 -31.34 -39.47
C ARG A 821 13.81 -32.44 -39.25
N SER A 822 14.94 -32.34 -39.92
CA SER A 822 16.08 -33.23 -39.72
C SER A 822 16.67 -33.11 -38.31
N ALA A 823 16.83 -31.89 -37.80
CA ALA A 823 17.27 -31.63 -36.42
C ALA A 823 16.30 -32.24 -35.41
N HIS A 824 15.01 -31.99 -35.55
CA HIS A 824 13.95 -32.55 -34.69
C HIS A 824 13.96 -34.08 -34.69
N THR A 825 14.08 -34.71 -35.88
CA THR A 825 14.12 -36.19 -36.00
C THR A 825 15.33 -36.77 -35.24
N ARG A 826 16.50 -36.13 -35.35
CA ARG A 826 17.73 -36.56 -34.65
C ARG A 826 17.55 -36.46 -33.11
N VAL A 827 17.00 -35.37 -32.63
CA VAL A 827 16.74 -35.17 -31.18
C VAL A 827 15.72 -36.20 -30.70
N ALA A 828 14.62 -36.39 -31.41
CA ALA A 828 13.58 -37.35 -31.05
C ALA A 828 14.12 -38.80 -31.04
N GLN A 829 15.01 -39.16 -32.00
CA GLN A 829 15.63 -40.50 -32.06
C GLN A 829 16.57 -40.68 -30.85
N ALA A 830 17.43 -39.69 -30.54
CA ALA A 830 18.35 -39.77 -29.42
C ALA A 830 17.61 -39.96 -28.07
N VAL A 831 16.48 -39.26 -27.87
CA VAL A 831 15.65 -39.40 -26.68
C VAL A 831 15.02 -40.79 -26.60
N ARG A 832 14.48 -41.35 -27.72
CA ARG A 832 13.91 -42.69 -27.74
C ARG A 832 14.98 -43.76 -27.46
N ASP A 833 16.13 -43.65 -28.09
CA ASP A 833 17.23 -44.64 -27.93
C ASP A 833 17.79 -44.62 -26.47
N SER A 834 17.84 -43.46 -25.87
CA SER A 834 18.24 -43.29 -24.45
C SER A 834 17.21 -43.94 -23.53
N ALA A 835 15.92 -43.69 -23.74
CA ALA A 835 14.85 -44.30 -22.96
C ALA A 835 14.84 -45.84 -23.08
N ALA A 836 15.06 -46.40 -24.30
CA ALA A 836 15.18 -47.85 -24.53
C ALA A 836 16.37 -48.47 -23.77
N GLN A 837 17.39 -47.68 -23.46
CA GLN A 837 18.59 -48.06 -22.67
C GLN A 837 18.48 -47.73 -21.17
N GLY A 838 17.31 -47.31 -20.71
CA GLY A 838 17.07 -46.91 -19.31
C GLY A 838 17.83 -45.63 -18.87
N ARG A 839 18.29 -44.81 -19.82
CA ARG A 839 18.97 -43.55 -19.57
C ARG A 839 18.01 -42.39 -19.64
N SER A 840 18.37 -41.28 -18.99
CA SER A 840 17.53 -40.06 -18.95
C SER A 840 17.50 -39.32 -20.30
N SER A 841 16.42 -38.59 -20.57
CA SER A 841 16.36 -37.69 -21.72
C SER A 841 17.46 -36.60 -21.63
N HIS A 842 17.86 -36.21 -20.45
CA HIS A 842 18.93 -35.24 -20.21
C HIS A 842 20.27 -35.74 -20.78
N ASP A 843 20.65 -37.00 -20.51
CA ASP A 843 21.89 -37.60 -21.02
C ASP A 843 21.88 -37.69 -22.56
N ALA A 844 20.73 -38.01 -23.16
CA ALA A 844 20.59 -38.04 -24.62
C ALA A 844 20.79 -36.65 -25.26
N LEU A 845 20.23 -35.63 -24.64
CA LEU A 845 20.33 -34.27 -25.12
C LEU A 845 21.74 -33.68 -24.88
N ALA A 846 22.38 -34.03 -23.77
CA ALA A 846 23.76 -33.64 -23.45
C ALA A 846 24.75 -34.21 -24.47
N ALA A 847 24.51 -35.42 -24.99
CA ALA A 847 25.32 -36.01 -26.09
C ALA A 847 25.23 -35.24 -27.41
N LEU A 848 24.13 -34.52 -27.67
CA LEU A 848 23.92 -33.71 -28.86
C LEU A 848 24.45 -32.28 -28.76
N ASP A 849 24.26 -31.65 -27.60
CA ASP A 849 24.72 -30.27 -27.28
C ASP A 849 25.11 -30.17 -25.81
N PRO A 850 26.32 -30.64 -25.45
CA PRO A 850 26.77 -30.63 -24.06
C PRO A 850 26.88 -29.21 -23.47
N ASP A 851 27.29 -28.21 -24.27
CA ASP A 851 27.47 -26.83 -23.83
C ASP A 851 26.15 -26.17 -23.44
N PHE A 852 25.07 -26.50 -24.15
CA PHE A 852 23.74 -25.93 -23.83
C PHE A 852 23.11 -26.68 -22.65
N VAL A 853 23.13 -28.00 -22.67
CA VAL A 853 22.42 -28.83 -21.67
C VAL A 853 23.09 -28.77 -20.30
N SER A 854 24.40 -28.49 -20.20
CA SER A 854 25.11 -28.35 -18.94
C SER A 854 24.77 -27.06 -18.16
N ARG A 855 24.09 -26.12 -18.80
CA ARG A 855 23.68 -24.85 -18.15
C ARG A 855 22.67 -25.07 -17.03
N ALA A 856 22.52 -24.06 -16.17
CA ALA A 856 21.47 -24.06 -15.16
C ALA A 856 20.07 -23.91 -15.81
N PRO A 857 18.99 -24.46 -15.20
CA PRO A 857 17.62 -24.34 -15.74
C PRO A 857 17.19 -22.90 -16.01
N LEU A 858 17.61 -21.96 -15.19
CA LEU A 858 17.36 -20.53 -15.40
C LEU A 858 18.02 -20.00 -16.68
N GLU A 859 19.22 -20.46 -17.02
CA GLU A 859 19.92 -20.06 -18.24
C GLU A 859 19.24 -20.63 -19.49
N TRP A 860 18.62 -21.82 -19.39
CA TRP A 860 17.76 -22.35 -20.44
C TRP A 860 16.57 -21.44 -20.70
N ALA A 861 15.83 -21.05 -19.64
CA ALA A 861 14.71 -20.12 -19.75
C ALA A 861 15.15 -18.78 -20.36
N ARG A 862 16.26 -18.21 -19.89
CA ARG A 862 16.81 -16.93 -20.36
C ARG A 862 17.30 -16.95 -21.81
N SER A 863 17.53 -18.12 -22.39
CA SER A 863 17.92 -18.25 -23.81
C SER A 863 16.75 -17.96 -24.77
N HIS A 864 15.50 -18.09 -24.32
CA HIS A 864 14.29 -17.80 -25.10
C HIS A 864 14.01 -16.29 -25.09
N ARG A 865 14.66 -15.53 -26.01
CA ARG A 865 14.68 -14.06 -26.05
C ARG A 865 13.68 -13.43 -27.01
N PHE A 866 13.04 -14.23 -27.85
CA PHE A 866 12.16 -13.76 -28.92
C PHE A 866 10.72 -14.23 -28.73
N GLY A 867 9.79 -13.58 -29.41
CA GLY A 867 8.37 -13.97 -29.38
C GLY A 867 7.69 -13.79 -28.02
N GLY A 868 8.18 -12.87 -27.17
CA GLY A 868 7.64 -12.68 -25.82
C GLY A 868 8.06 -13.76 -24.82
N GLY A 869 9.18 -14.43 -25.08
CA GLY A 869 9.71 -15.51 -24.23
C GLY A 869 10.23 -15.03 -22.86
N PRO A 870 10.65 -15.96 -21.99
CA PRO A 870 11.08 -15.66 -20.62
C PRO A 870 12.52 -15.12 -20.52
N GLY A 871 13.10 -14.55 -21.56
CA GLY A 871 14.41 -13.90 -21.51
C GLY A 871 14.44 -12.74 -20.52
N ALA A 872 15.55 -12.56 -19.80
CA ALA A 872 15.61 -11.61 -18.65
C ALA A 872 15.27 -10.15 -19.04
N ALA A 873 15.73 -9.68 -20.21
CA ALA A 873 15.39 -8.33 -20.69
C ALA A 873 13.88 -8.19 -20.97
N ASP A 874 13.27 -9.22 -21.61
CA ASP A 874 11.85 -9.21 -21.94
C ASP A 874 10.97 -9.30 -20.70
N LEU A 875 11.40 -10.04 -19.64
CA LEU A 875 10.67 -10.12 -18.38
C LEU A 875 10.67 -8.79 -17.62
N ASN A 876 11.82 -8.11 -17.52
CA ASN A 876 11.88 -6.78 -16.87
C ASN A 876 11.03 -5.76 -17.63
N HIS A 877 11.10 -5.74 -18.97
CA HIS A 877 10.21 -4.93 -19.79
C HIS A 877 8.74 -5.37 -19.64
N GLY A 878 8.46 -6.66 -19.48
CA GLY A 878 7.14 -7.21 -19.21
C GLY A 878 6.55 -6.69 -17.90
N VAL A 879 7.32 -6.76 -16.81
CA VAL A 879 6.95 -6.20 -15.49
C VAL A 879 6.70 -4.70 -15.61
N ALA A 880 7.63 -3.95 -16.20
CA ALA A 880 7.50 -2.49 -16.38
C ALA A 880 6.26 -2.12 -17.22
N ARG A 881 5.97 -2.88 -18.27
CA ARG A 881 4.79 -2.70 -19.12
C ARG A 881 3.49 -2.99 -18.36
N ALA A 882 3.43 -4.06 -17.57
CA ALA A 882 2.28 -4.39 -16.73
C ALA A 882 2.01 -3.30 -15.68
N CYS A 883 3.07 -2.77 -15.06
CA CYS A 883 2.98 -1.65 -14.13
C CYS A 883 2.42 -0.37 -14.79
N ARG A 884 2.91 -0.03 -15.99
CA ARG A 884 2.39 1.14 -16.74
C ARG A 884 0.92 0.96 -17.09
N ALA A 885 0.54 -0.20 -17.63
CA ALA A 885 -0.85 -0.48 -17.98
C ALA A 885 -1.78 -0.35 -16.76
N LEU A 886 -1.37 -0.88 -15.59
CA LEU A 886 -2.11 -0.72 -14.33
C LEU A 886 -2.30 0.75 -13.96
N ALA A 887 -1.21 1.54 -14.01
CA ALA A 887 -1.25 2.96 -13.65
C ALA A 887 -2.15 3.76 -14.62
N ASP A 888 -2.09 3.46 -15.92
CA ASP A 888 -2.92 4.11 -16.95
C ASP A 888 -4.41 3.78 -16.76
N ASP A 889 -4.74 2.50 -16.54
CA ASP A 889 -6.11 2.04 -16.27
C ASP A 889 -6.68 2.73 -15.02
N GLU A 890 -5.91 2.78 -13.94
CA GLU A 890 -6.31 3.46 -12.70
C GLU A 890 -6.51 4.97 -12.91
N ALA A 891 -5.65 5.61 -13.69
CA ALA A 891 -5.78 7.04 -13.99
C ALA A 891 -7.04 7.35 -14.83
N VAL A 892 -7.37 6.48 -15.80
CA VAL A 892 -8.62 6.59 -16.57
C VAL A 892 -9.83 6.49 -15.65
N PHE A 893 -9.87 5.48 -14.78
CA PHE A 893 -11.00 5.28 -13.87
C PHE A 893 -11.10 6.39 -12.82
N ARG A 894 -9.99 6.89 -12.31
CA ARG A 894 -9.96 8.00 -11.35
C ARG A 894 -10.62 9.25 -11.91
N ARG A 895 -10.32 9.61 -13.17
CA ARG A 895 -11.01 10.74 -13.83
C ARG A 895 -12.53 10.54 -13.87
N LYS A 896 -12.99 9.29 -14.06
CA LYS A 896 -14.42 8.98 -14.02
C LYS A 896 -15.01 9.16 -12.62
N GLN A 897 -14.32 8.69 -11.59
CA GLN A 897 -14.72 8.90 -10.19
C GLN A 897 -14.73 10.39 -9.79
N ASP A 898 -13.80 11.19 -10.34
CA ASP A 898 -13.78 12.64 -10.12
C ASP A 898 -15.06 13.28 -10.64
N VAL A 899 -15.51 12.93 -11.84
CA VAL A 899 -16.80 13.41 -12.40
C VAL A 899 -17.98 13.06 -11.48
N TRP A 900 -18.03 11.86 -10.92
CA TRP A 900 -19.10 11.46 -9.99
C TRP A 900 -19.04 12.26 -8.68
N ARG A 901 -17.85 12.50 -8.13
CA ARG A 901 -17.66 13.32 -6.91
C ARG A 901 -18.05 14.79 -7.14
N GLU A 902 -17.66 15.34 -8.27
CA GLU A 902 -18.05 16.72 -8.65
C GLU A 902 -19.58 16.83 -8.82
N ALA A 903 -20.20 15.85 -9.45
CA ALA A 903 -21.67 15.80 -9.59
C ALA A 903 -22.37 15.72 -8.22
N GLU A 904 -21.87 14.89 -7.30
CA GLU A 904 -22.40 14.82 -5.93
C GLU A 904 -22.28 16.17 -5.20
N GLN A 905 -21.12 16.83 -5.29
CA GLN A 905 -20.92 18.16 -4.71
C GLN A 905 -21.85 19.19 -5.31
N MET A 906 -21.99 19.20 -6.64
CA MET A 906 -22.93 20.09 -7.34
C MET A 906 -24.37 19.86 -6.88
N ARG A 907 -24.81 18.61 -6.79
CA ARG A 907 -26.16 18.23 -6.33
C ARG A 907 -26.40 18.73 -4.91
N ARG A 908 -25.48 18.50 -3.98
CA ARG A 908 -25.57 18.94 -2.57
C ARG A 908 -25.63 20.46 -2.45
N LEU A 909 -24.78 21.19 -3.17
CA LEU A 909 -24.78 22.66 -3.18
C LEU A 909 -26.09 23.21 -3.75
N ALA A 910 -26.58 22.68 -4.87
CA ALA A 910 -27.85 23.11 -5.46
C ALA A 910 -29.05 22.82 -4.53
N ALA A 911 -29.03 21.69 -3.83
CA ALA A 911 -30.05 21.36 -2.82
C ALA A 911 -30.00 22.31 -1.60
N GLN A 912 -28.79 22.72 -1.16
CA GLN A 912 -28.62 23.72 -0.08
C GLN A 912 -29.11 25.10 -0.51
N GLN A 913 -28.77 25.58 -1.69
CA GLN A 913 -29.24 26.86 -2.22
C GLN A 913 -30.78 26.93 -2.32
N LEU A 914 -31.43 25.84 -2.77
CA LEU A 914 -32.89 25.75 -2.80
C LEU A 914 -33.50 25.67 -1.40
N ALA A 915 -32.83 25.08 -0.43
CA ALA A 915 -33.28 25.02 0.97
C ALA A 915 -33.16 26.36 1.72
N GLY A 916 -32.35 27.30 1.23
CA GLY A 916 -32.16 28.61 1.83
C GLY A 916 -31.14 28.64 2.96
N ASP A 917 -30.20 27.67 2.98
CA ASP A 917 -29.01 27.61 3.88
C ASP A 917 -27.80 28.25 3.21
#